data_d7f7fbf9e860cbef4725e0b85b5ebadd
#
_entry.id   d7f7fbf9e860cbef4725e0b85b5ebadd
#
_cell.length_a   1.000
_cell.length_b   1.000
_cell.length_c   1.000
_cell.angle_alpha   90.00
_cell.angle_beta   90.00
_cell.angle_gamma   90.00
#
_symmetry.space_group_name_H-M   'P 1'
#
loop_
_entity.id
_entity.type
_entity.pdbx_description
1 polymer ?
#
loop_
_entity_poly.entity_id
_entity_poly.type
_entity_poly.pdbx_seq_one_letter_code
_entity_poly.pdbx_strand_id
1 'polypeptide(L)'
;MGSLFRGEEMCLAQLFLQSGCEYQCVSELGEHGLVEFRDLNQNVNAFQRRYVSEIRRCDDMETTFGYLEQELRKAGIQPKVLSGSPLAPSPKDALNIQEESEQLAKELREVSGNRFTLRERLRELREYANILRESQRFTGPLPESETFSERADTDPLIDPTVSSRQDLRVSFMAGVIHPWRMNSFERLLWRACRGYLIVNFVEMSEPMEDLVTGESVTQIIFLISYWGERIGEKIKKIANCFHCHIYPYADDETARLEKLKDLLIQIQDMQKVMQQTEGFLNQVLSQVAEKLYFWRVSVRKMKHIYQILNMCSARERCLIGEVWCPVGDLPLLQAALVRASNSGGGGESFCHRIHCPVNPPTLIRTNKFTSGFQGIVDAYGVASYQEVNPALYTIITFPFLFAVMFGDVGHGLLMFLFALWLVLGEDNPKLKNSESEIFSMCFGGRYLVLLMGLLSIYTGFVYNECFSRATTIFPSGWSVAAMARAKNWTEENFNNFVPPPLDPNITNVFIGVYPFGIDPIWSLASNRLTFLNSFKMKMSIILGVIHMSFGVFLSIFNFVHFKQKYRILVVSIPELLFLLCLFGYLVFMIFYKWFAFDVSRAQSAPSLLIHFIDMFLFTKNKGNIDLYKGQDTVQMTLVIVAVVCVYQFCSLGIPFTSTSSTVRRKEQGKTLGRYDTKVYVEIIPPQKLQPWFPSLIQVAFLHSMVHIDQP
;
A
#
# COMPACT_ATOMS: atom_id res chain seq x y z
N MET A 1 3.33 -35.43 4.44
CA MET A 1 2.94 -34.96 3.09
C MET A 1 1.46 -34.55 2.98
N GLY A 2 0.56 -35.14 3.78
CA GLY A 2 -0.88 -34.77 3.73
C GLY A 2 -1.21 -33.31 4.12
N SER A 3 -0.49 -32.74 5.06
CA SER A 3 -0.72 -31.38 5.55
C SER A 3 -0.44 -30.27 4.51
N LEU A 4 0.44 -30.53 3.55
CA LEU A 4 0.77 -29.57 2.48
C LEU A 4 -0.39 -29.43 1.47
N PHE A 5 -1.12 -30.51 1.22
CA PHE A 5 -2.23 -30.54 0.26
C PHE A 5 -3.57 -30.11 0.83
N ARG A 6 -3.82 -30.32 2.14
CA ARG A 6 -5.15 -30.10 2.75
C ARG A 6 -5.14 -29.30 4.06
N GLY A 7 -4.04 -28.68 4.42
CA GLY A 7 -3.88 -28.07 5.73
C GLY A 7 -3.62 -29.10 6.84
N GLU A 8 -3.35 -28.61 8.04
CA GLU A 8 -3.10 -29.45 9.21
C GLU A 8 -4.40 -29.88 9.89
N GLU A 9 -4.36 -31.05 10.53
CA GLU A 9 -5.47 -31.51 11.36
C GLU A 9 -5.51 -30.68 12.65
N MET A 10 -6.63 -30.00 12.88
CA MET A 10 -6.84 -29.11 14.03
C MET A 10 -7.70 -29.79 15.09
N CYS A 11 -7.42 -29.52 16.35
CA CYS A 11 -8.28 -29.90 17.48
C CYS A 11 -8.62 -28.72 18.35
N LEU A 12 -9.76 -28.77 19.02
CA LEU A 12 -10.11 -27.82 20.06
C LEU A 12 -9.58 -28.34 21.40
N ALA A 13 -8.77 -27.54 22.07
CA ALA A 13 -8.28 -27.84 23.42
C ALA A 13 -8.82 -26.79 24.40
N GLN A 14 -9.26 -27.27 25.56
CA GLN A 14 -9.65 -26.41 26.66
C GLN A 14 -8.44 -26.23 27.58
N LEU A 15 -8.09 -25.01 27.84
CA LEU A 15 -7.00 -24.60 28.73
C LEU A 15 -7.57 -24.30 30.11
N PHE A 16 -6.93 -24.83 31.11
CA PHE A 16 -7.19 -24.50 32.50
C PHE A 16 -5.97 -23.77 33.04
N LEU A 17 -6.07 -22.43 33.11
CA LEU A 17 -5.01 -21.54 33.57
C LEU A 17 -5.27 -21.19 35.02
N GLN A 18 -4.32 -21.43 35.89
CA GLN A 18 -4.46 -21.09 37.31
C GLN A 18 -4.26 -19.59 37.52
N SER A 19 -5.05 -19.02 38.46
CA SER A 19 -4.91 -17.62 38.86
C SER A 19 -3.52 -17.34 39.40
N GLY A 20 -2.85 -16.32 38.79
CA GLY A 20 -1.48 -15.96 39.10
C GLY A 20 -0.45 -16.34 38.04
N CYS A 21 -0.70 -17.37 37.25
CA CYS A 21 0.18 -17.78 36.15
C CYS A 21 -0.42 -17.51 34.77
N GLU A 22 -1.67 -17.02 34.69
CA GLU A 22 -2.40 -16.81 33.45
C GLU A 22 -1.65 -15.93 32.44
N TYR A 23 -1.06 -14.85 32.92
CA TYR A 23 -0.30 -13.91 32.08
C TYR A 23 0.93 -14.59 31.46
N GLN A 24 1.69 -15.33 32.26
CA GLN A 24 2.91 -16.01 31.78
C GLN A 24 2.59 -17.15 30.83
N CYS A 25 1.52 -17.91 31.10
CA CYS A 25 1.06 -18.97 30.22
C CYS A 25 0.66 -18.44 28.84
N VAL A 26 -0.12 -17.36 28.80
CA VAL A 26 -0.51 -16.74 27.51
C VAL A 26 0.69 -16.11 26.82
N SER A 27 1.63 -15.52 27.57
CA SER A 27 2.87 -14.96 27.00
C SER A 27 3.72 -16.02 26.33
N GLU A 28 3.95 -17.18 26.99
CA GLU A 28 4.72 -18.29 26.44
C GLU A 28 4.04 -18.92 25.20
N LEU A 29 2.72 -19.05 25.25
CA LEU A 29 1.94 -19.52 24.11
C LEU A 29 2.02 -18.55 22.91
N GLY A 30 2.04 -17.25 23.18
CA GLY A 30 2.20 -16.21 22.17
C GLY A 30 3.56 -16.24 21.49
N GLU A 31 4.64 -16.50 22.25
CA GLU A 31 6.00 -16.61 21.66
C GLU A 31 6.12 -17.84 20.73
N HIS A 32 5.43 -18.93 21.05
CA HIS A 32 5.41 -20.10 20.18
C HIS A 32 4.49 -19.96 18.97
N GLY A 33 3.43 -19.14 19.03
CA GLY A 33 2.50 -18.90 17.91
C GLY A 33 1.73 -20.14 17.44
N LEU A 34 1.44 -21.08 18.35
CA LEU A 34 0.87 -22.41 18.04
C LEU A 34 -0.65 -22.46 18.12
N VAL A 35 -1.30 -21.45 18.72
CA VAL A 35 -2.72 -21.54 19.12
C VAL A 35 -3.51 -20.32 18.68
N GLU A 36 -4.79 -20.54 18.35
CA GLU A 36 -5.78 -19.49 18.11
C GLU A 36 -6.86 -19.56 19.21
N PHE A 37 -7.01 -18.47 19.95
CA PHE A 37 -7.98 -18.38 21.04
C PHE A 37 -9.39 -18.11 20.53
N ARG A 38 -10.34 -18.83 21.10
CA ARG A 38 -11.77 -18.62 20.83
C ARG A 38 -12.35 -17.71 21.91
N ASP A 39 -13.10 -16.69 21.51
CA ASP A 39 -13.77 -15.78 22.45
C ASP A 39 -14.99 -16.48 23.09
N LEU A 40 -14.92 -16.76 24.39
CA LEU A 40 -15.98 -17.33 25.19
C LEU A 40 -16.95 -16.27 25.74
N ASN A 41 -16.55 -14.99 25.68
CA ASN A 41 -17.29 -13.86 26.26
C ASN A 41 -17.95 -12.99 25.18
N GLN A 42 -18.38 -13.56 24.07
CA GLN A 42 -19.01 -12.81 22.96
C GLN A 42 -20.26 -12.03 23.39
N ASN A 43 -20.98 -12.54 24.41
CA ASN A 43 -22.20 -11.90 24.93
C ASN A 43 -21.91 -10.80 25.98
N VAL A 44 -20.66 -10.65 26.42
CA VAL A 44 -20.27 -9.65 27.42
C VAL A 44 -19.80 -8.38 26.70
N ASN A 45 -20.37 -7.24 27.08
CA ASN A 45 -20.00 -5.95 26.52
C ASN A 45 -18.49 -5.70 26.74
N ALA A 46 -17.82 -5.14 25.72
CA ALA A 46 -16.38 -4.88 25.75
C ALA A 46 -15.94 -4.08 27.00
N PHE A 47 -16.76 -3.16 27.49
CA PHE A 47 -16.48 -2.34 28.67
C PHE A 47 -16.64 -3.06 30.03
N GLN A 48 -17.28 -4.22 30.03
CA GLN A 48 -17.51 -5.01 31.27
C GLN A 48 -16.53 -6.17 31.41
N ARG A 49 -15.59 -6.31 30.49
CA ARG A 49 -14.57 -7.37 30.57
C ARG A 49 -13.54 -7.07 31.65
N ARG A 50 -12.93 -8.13 32.19
CA ARG A 50 -12.09 -8.07 33.39
C ARG A 50 -10.84 -7.17 33.26
N TYR A 51 -10.16 -7.18 32.10
CA TYR A 51 -8.87 -6.52 31.90
C TYR A 51 -8.98 -5.25 31.04
N VAL A 52 -10.14 -4.57 31.07
CA VAL A 52 -10.34 -3.33 30.29
C VAL A 52 -9.46 -2.19 30.79
N SER A 53 -9.28 -2.08 32.11
CA SER A 53 -8.38 -1.09 32.74
C SER A 53 -6.95 -1.24 32.26
N GLU A 54 -6.47 -2.49 32.20
CA GLU A 54 -5.09 -2.77 31.76
C GLU A 54 -4.89 -2.49 30.28
N ILE A 55 -5.88 -2.81 29.44
CA ILE A 55 -5.83 -2.48 28.01
C ILE A 55 -5.82 -0.96 27.79
N ARG A 56 -6.67 -0.23 28.51
CA ARG A 56 -6.70 1.24 28.43
C ARG A 56 -5.34 1.84 28.83
N ARG A 57 -4.74 1.31 29.89
CA ARG A 57 -3.39 1.72 30.30
C ARG A 57 -2.34 1.46 29.22
N CYS A 58 -2.42 0.33 28.50
CA CYS A 58 -1.56 0.07 27.35
C CYS A 58 -1.82 1.06 26.22
N ASP A 59 -3.09 1.44 25.98
CA ASP A 59 -3.46 2.44 24.96
C ASP A 59 -2.88 3.83 25.30
N ASP A 60 -2.91 4.23 26.57
CA ASP A 60 -2.33 5.49 27.05
C ASP A 60 -0.81 5.49 26.85
N MET A 61 -0.13 4.38 27.14
CA MET A 61 1.31 4.22 26.82
C MET A 61 1.59 4.27 25.31
N GLU A 62 0.77 3.62 24.48
CA GLU A 62 0.92 3.67 23.02
C GLU A 62 0.76 5.10 22.47
N THR A 63 -0.15 5.91 23.04
CA THR A 63 -0.30 7.33 22.66
C THR A 63 0.93 8.15 23.04
N THR A 64 1.51 7.89 24.22
CA THR A 64 2.76 8.52 24.67
C THR A 64 3.92 8.14 23.74
N PHE A 65 4.05 6.88 23.33
CA PHE A 65 5.06 6.44 22.36
C PHE A 65 4.85 7.06 20.97
N GLY A 66 3.59 7.26 20.55
CA GLY A 66 3.26 7.98 19.31
C GLY A 66 3.77 9.42 19.32
N TYR A 67 3.61 10.13 20.44
CA TYR A 67 4.16 11.47 20.63
C TYR A 67 5.69 11.47 20.57
N LEU A 68 6.35 10.56 21.28
CA LEU A 68 7.82 10.43 21.25
C LEU A 68 8.35 10.13 19.86
N GLU A 69 7.68 9.25 19.10
CA GLU A 69 8.04 8.94 17.70
C GLU A 69 7.89 10.16 16.79
N GLN A 70 6.85 10.95 16.98
CA GLN A 70 6.63 12.18 16.20
C GLN A 70 7.75 13.21 16.42
N GLU A 71 8.19 13.37 17.66
CA GLU A 71 9.31 14.28 18.01
C GLU A 71 10.65 13.78 17.46
N LEU A 72 10.90 12.46 17.49
CA LEU A 72 12.07 11.85 16.83
C LEU A 72 12.08 12.09 15.32
N ARG A 73 10.93 11.94 14.66
CA ARG A 73 10.81 12.22 13.22
C ARG A 73 11.06 13.69 12.89
N LYS A 74 10.56 14.63 13.70
CA LYS A 74 10.84 16.08 13.54
C LYS A 74 12.33 16.39 13.68
N ALA A 75 13.04 15.63 14.53
CA ALA A 75 14.48 15.78 14.71
C ALA A 75 15.30 15.02 13.68
N GLY A 76 14.69 14.20 12.79
CA GLY A 76 15.37 13.40 11.79
C GLY A 76 16.14 12.20 12.35
N ILE A 77 15.86 11.80 13.59
CA ILE A 77 16.53 10.68 14.27
C ILE A 77 15.70 9.42 14.06
N GLN A 78 16.32 8.37 13.48
CA GLN A 78 15.66 7.09 13.34
C GLN A 78 15.80 6.24 14.61
N PRO A 79 14.74 5.59 15.12
CA PRO A 79 14.82 4.70 16.26
C PRO A 79 15.72 3.49 15.92
N LYS A 80 16.56 3.08 16.85
CA LYS A 80 17.40 1.88 16.69
C LYS A 80 16.53 0.63 16.75
N VAL A 81 16.46 -0.11 15.64
CA VAL A 81 15.78 -1.41 15.58
C VAL A 81 16.72 -2.47 16.16
N LEU A 82 16.35 -3.07 17.27
CA LEU A 82 17.08 -4.20 17.85
C LEU A 82 16.83 -5.47 17.02
N SER A 83 17.87 -6.28 16.84
CA SER A 83 17.83 -7.51 16.06
C SER A 83 17.10 -8.69 16.73
N GLY A 84 16.30 -8.46 17.75
CA GLY A 84 15.51 -9.47 18.45
C GLY A 84 14.14 -8.92 18.90
N SER A 85 13.15 -9.81 18.95
CA SER A 85 11.84 -9.48 19.51
C SER A 85 11.91 -9.58 21.05
N PRO A 86 11.73 -8.48 21.83
CA PRO A 86 11.73 -8.55 23.28
C PRO A 86 10.58 -9.39 23.81
N LEU A 87 10.78 -10.04 24.93
CA LEU A 87 9.71 -10.75 25.64
C LEU A 87 8.67 -9.79 26.20
N ALA A 88 7.46 -10.28 26.44
CA ALA A 88 6.44 -9.47 27.11
C ALA A 88 6.91 -9.09 28.52
N PRO A 89 6.76 -7.82 28.94
CA PRO A 89 7.23 -7.36 30.23
C PRO A 89 6.38 -7.96 31.37
N SER A 90 6.98 -8.16 32.54
CA SER A 90 6.18 -8.47 33.72
C SER A 90 5.30 -7.25 34.11
N PRO A 91 4.21 -7.42 34.84
CA PRO A 91 3.40 -6.28 35.30
C PRO A 91 4.19 -5.21 36.09
N LYS A 92 5.29 -5.61 36.75
CA LYS A 92 6.19 -4.68 37.45
C LYS A 92 7.06 -3.89 36.47
N ASP A 93 7.62 -4.57 35.49
CA ASP A 93 8.46 -3.93 34.47
C ASP A 93 7.63 -2.97 33.61
N ALA A 94 6.34 -3.30 33.40
CA ALA A 94 5.41 -2.42 32.67
C ALA A 94 5.17 -1.09 33.42
N LEU A 95 5.14 -1.10 34.77
CA LEU A 95 5.08 0.12 35.57
C LEU A 95 6.32 0.99 35.35
N ASN A 96 7.50 0.37 35.43
CA ASN A 96 8.76 1.08 35.19
C ASN A 96 8.82 1.69 33.80
N ILE A 97 8.37 0.95 32.76
CA ILE A 97 8.30 1.46 31.38
C ILE A 97 7.33 2.66 31.29
N GLN A 98 6.20 2.58 31.98
CA GLN A 98 5.22 3.66 32.00
C GLN A 98 5.81 4.91 32.63
N GLU A 99 6.35 4.80 33.88
CA GLU A 99 6.93 5.92 34.59
C GLU A 99 8.08 6.58 33.81
N GLU A 100 9.00 5.77 33.29
CA GLU A 100 10.15 6.26 32.52
C GLU A 100 9.71 6.97 31.22
N SER A 101 8.75 6.39 30.50
CA SER A 101 8.25 6.97 29.23
C SER A 101 7.44 8.24 29.46
N GLU A 102 6.61 8.31 30.52
CA GLU A 102 5.84 9.50 30.88
C GLU A 102 6.76 10.62 31.35
N GLN A 103 7.80 10.30 32.13
CA GLN A 103 8.80 11.27 32.56
C GLN A 103 9.52 11.88 31.38
N LEU A 104 10.05 11.05 30.47
CA LEU A 104 10.75 11.53 29.29
C LEU A 104 9.82 12.33 28.35
N ALA A 105 8.56 11.93 28.22
CA ALA A 105 7.57 12.67 27.44
C ALA A 105 7.26 14.03 28.07
N LYS A 106 7.21 14.14 29.39
CA LYS A 106 7.02 15.39 30.13
C LYS A 106 8.22 16.30 29.94
N GLU A 107 9.43 15.81 30.17
CA GLU A 107 10.67 16.54 29.95
C GLU A 107 10.76 17.08 28.52
N LEU A 108 10.42 16.23 27.55
CA LEU A 108 10.45 16.61 26.12
C LEU A 108 9.44 17.72 25.80
N ARG A 109 8.22 17.67 26.39
CA ARG A 109 7.20 18.72 26.22
C ARG A 109 7.67 20.04 26.81
N GLU A 110 8.25 20.01 27.99
CA GLU A 110 8.78 21.21 28.67
C GLU A 110 9.93 21.84 27.86
N VAL A 111 10.89 21.02 27.42
CA VAL A 111 12.03 21.50 26.63
C VAL A 111 11.61 22.00 25.27
N SER A 112 10.68 21.31 24.60
CA SER A 112 10.14 21.73 23.31
C SER A 112 9.34 23.05 23.43
N GLY A 113 8.55 23.20 24.50
CA GLY A 113 7.85 24.46 24.83
C GLY A 113 8.84 25.61 25.10
N ASN A 114 9.86 25.35 25.91
CA ASN A 114 10.91 26.35 26.20
C ASN A 114 11.66 26.74 24.92
N ARG A 115 11.99 25.79 24.05
CA ARG A 115 12.62 26.06 22.74
C ARG A 115 11.74 26.98 21.88
N PHE A 116 10.43 26.74 21.86
CA PHE A 116 9.51 27.60 21.11
C PHE A 116 9.49 29.04 21.65
N THR A 117 9.37 29.23 22.97
CA THR A 117 9.39 30.56 23.59
C THR A 117 10.72 31.26 23.42
N LEU A 118 11.84 30.53 23.50
CA LEU A 118 13.17 31.07 23.24
C LEU A 118 13.34 31.54 21.78
N ARG A 119 12.84 30.78 20.80
CA ARG A 119 12.84 31.18 19.40
C ARG A 119 12.02 32.41 19.13
N GLU A 120 10.84 32.52 19.75
CA GLU A 120 9.97 33.66 19.65
C GLU A 120 10.67 34.92 20.20
N ARG A 121 11.25 34.80 21.40
CA ARG A 121 12.01 35.91 22.01
C ARG A 121 13.24 36.32 21.22
N LEU A 122 13.98 35.34 20.71
CA LEU A 122 15.14 35.61 19.84
C LEU A 122 14.72 36.34 18.55
N ARG A 123 13.58 35.96 17.97
CA ARG A 123 13.01 36.66 16.81
C ARG A 123 12.68 38.10 17.13
N GLU A 124 11.98 38.37 18.23
CA GLU A 124 11.66 39.73 18.67
C GLU A 124 12.91 40.58 18.86
N LEU A 125 13.95 40.06 19.51
CA LEU A 125 15.21 40.76 19.72
C LEU A 125 15.93 41.06 18.40
N ARG A 126 15.93 40.11 17.45
CA ARG A 126 16.49 40.30 16.11
C ARG A 126 15.71 41.35 15.30
N GLU A 127 14.38 41.28 15.31
CA GLU A 127 13.51 42.27 14.70
C GLU A 127 13.87 43.66 15.24
N TYR A 128 13.96 43.80 16.55
CA TYR A 128 14.28 45.10 17.17
C TYR A 128 15.71 45.60 16.83
N ALA A 129 16.70 44.72 16.85
CA ALA A 129 18.07 45.07 16.47
C ALA A 129 18.16 45.49 14.99
N ASN A 130 17.45 44.82 14.09
CA ASN A 130 17.40 45.16 12.67
C ASN A 130 16.70 46.50 12.43
N ILE A 131 15.62 46.79 13.17
CA ILE A 131 14.95 48.11 13.12
C ILE A 131 15.95 49.20 13.50
N LEU A 132 16.69 49.06 14.59
CA LEU A 132 17.66 50.06 15.02
C LEU A 132 18.83 50.20 14.04
N ARG A 133 19.28 49.13 13.40
CA ARG A 133 20.36 49.13 12.40
C ARG A 133 19.94 49.82 11.11
N GLU A 134 18.79 49.48 10.57
CA GLU A 134 18.28 50.03 9.31
C GLU A 134 17.80 51.48 9.50
N SER A 135 17.29 51.84 10.67
CA SER A 135 16.87 53.21 10.95
C SER A 135 18.03 54.23 10.97
N GLN A 136 19.26 53.79 11.21
CA GLN A 136 20.44 54.65 11.09
C GLN A 136 20.64 55.15 9.66
N ARG A 137 20.22 54.40 8.64
CA ARG A 137 20.27 54.83 7.25
C ARG A 137 19.37 56.03 6.94
N PHE A 138 18.33 56.25 7.73
CA PHE A 138 17.41 57.40 7.57
C PHE A 138 17.84 58.65 8.33
N THR A 139 18.65 58.49 9.36
CA THR A 139 19.08 59.59 10.24
C THR A 139 20.55 59.98 10.04
N GLY A 140 21.29 59.25 9.17
CA GLY A 140 22.66 59.59 8.82
C GLY A 140 22.73 60.89 8.02
N PRO A 141 23.82 61.67 8.12
CA PRO A 141 24.02 62.89 7.31
C PRO A 141 23.91 62.55 5.83
N LEU A 142 23.12 63.28 5.08
CA LEU A 142 23.06 63.19 3.63
C LEU A 142 24.49 63.27 3.08
N PRO A 143 24.88 62.42 2.11
CA PRO A 143 26.17 62.53 1.46
C PRO A 143 26.22 63.89 0.84
N GLU A 144 27.25 64.62 1.19
CA GLU A 144 27.59 65.95 0.59
C GLU A 144 27.82 65.76 -0.91
N SER A 145 26.79 65.96 -1.71
CA SER A 145 26.96 66.21 -3.13
C SER A 145 26.16 67.39 -3.52
N GLU A 146 26.98 68.40 -3.94
CA GLU A 146 26.62 69.57 -4.72
C GLU A 146 26.07 70.75 -3.98
N THR A 147 27.02 71.62 -3.68
CA THR A 147 26.96 73.09 -3.66
C THR A 147 25.92 73.67 -4.60
N PHE A 148 24.83 74.17 -4.04
CA PHE A 148 24.13 75.27 -4.63
C PHE A 148 24.31 76.47 -3.69
N SER A 149 25.33 77.26 -4.01
CA SER A 149 25.46 78.63 -3.55
C SER A 149 24.42 79.48 -4.26
N GLU A 150 23.96 80.46 -3.54
CA GLU A 150 23.42 81.72 -3.96
C GLU A 150 21.93 82.02 -3.78
N ARG A 151 21.79 82.96 -2.92
CA ARG A 151 20.84 84.05 -2.93
C ARG A 151 19.42 83.84 -2.51
N ALA A 152 19.12 84.36 -1.34
CA ALA A 152 18.29 85.57 -1.28
C ALA A 152 18.07 85.95 0.17
N ASP A 153 18.52 87.15 0.45
CA ASP A 153 18.00 88.02 1.49
C ASP A 153 16.49 88.13 1.37
N THR A 154 15.79 87.63 2.36
CA THR A 154 14.45 88.10 2.75
C THR A 154 14.29 87.85 4.23
N ASP A 155 14.39 88.93 5.01
CA ASP A 155 13.98 89.02 6.41
C ASP A 155 12.57 88.49 6.60
N PRO A 156 12.34 87.61 7.52
CA PRO A 156 10.99 87.32 7.97
C PRO A 156 10.66 88.28 9.11
N LEU A 157 9.78 89.17 8.83
CA LEU A 157 8.99 89.89 9.82
C LEU A 157 8.19 88.90 10.64
N ILE A 158 8.71 88.46 11.80
CA ILE A 158 7.96 87.85 12.85
C ILE A 158 8.33 88.52 14.15
N ASP A 159 7.34 89.20 14.73
CA ASP A 159 7.36 89.86 16.02
C ASP A 159 7.86 88.93 17.14
N PRO A 160 8.74 89.38 18.04
CA PRO A 160 9.29 88.57 19.11
C PRO A 160 8.45 88.61 20.40
N THR A 161 7.14 88.56 20.34
CA THR A 161 6.29 88.53 21.53
C THR A 161 5.19 87.49 21.50
N VAL A 162 5.53 86.23 21.32
CA VAL A 162 4.72 85.17 21.82
C VAL A 162 5.65 84.03 22.34
N SER A 163 6.07 84.18 23.58
CA SER A 163 6.73 83.16 24.35
C SER A 163 5.69 82.12 24.80
N SER A 164 5.46 81.19 24.01
CA SER A 164 5.10 79.80 24.40
C SER A 164 5.63 78.81 23.33
N ARG A 165 6.95 78.66 23.34
CA ARG A 165 7.57 77.48 22.71
C ARG A 165 7.11 76.30 23.46
N GLN A 166 5.94 75.72 23.13
CA GLN A 166 5.74 74.29 23.21
C GLN A 166 6.79 73.73 22.27
N ASP A 167 7.80 73.08 22.85
CA ASP A 167 8.78 72.27 22.13
C ASP A 167 8.01 71.30 21.22
N LEU A 168 7.96 71.64 19.93
CA LEU A 168 7.43 70.76 18.89
C LEU A 168 8.41 69.59 18.76
N ARG A 169 8.36 68.67 19.72
CA ARG A 169 9.13 67.41 19.65
C ARG A 169 8.52 66.53 18.62
N VAL A 170 9.28 66.20 17.59
CA VAL A 170 8.94 65.15 16.64
C VAL A 170 9.12 63.81 17.33
N SER A 171 8.08 63.06 17.41
CA SER A 171 8.11 61.71 17.99
C SER A 171 8.22 60.68 16.88
N PHE A 172 8.95 59.59 17.13
CA PHE A 172 9.18 58.52 16.18
C PHE A 172 8.52 57.24 16.65
N MET A 173 8.00 56.48 15.71
CA MET A 173 7.45 55.11 15.95
C MET A 173 8.01 54.18 14.90
N ALA A 174 8.68 53.13 15.33
CA ALA A 174 9.25 52.11 14.47
C ALA A 174 8.54 50.74 14.67
N GLY A 175 8.45 49.96 13.61
CA GLY A 175 7.86 48.63 13.70
C GLY A 175 8.08 47.86 12.42
N VAL A 176 7.49 46.66 12.40
CA VAL A 176 7.61 45.70 11.30
C VAL A 176 6.22 45.33 10.78
N ILE A 177 6.11 45.22 9.47
CA ILE A 177 4.88 44.85 8.76
C ILE A 177 5.17 43.80 7.66
N HIS A 178 4.19 42.96 7.39
CA HIS A 178 4.27 42.04 6.25
C HIS A 178 4.15 42.78 4.91
N PRO A 179 4.92 42.38 3.87
CA PRO A 179 4.95 43.07 2.58
C PRO A 179 3.57 43.23 1.93
N TRP A 180 2.72 42.23 2.00
CA TRP A 180 1.40 42.25 1.39
C TRP A 180 0.40 43.22 2.06
N ARG A 181 0.65 43.66 3.31
CA ARG A 181 -0.18 44.62 4.05
C ARG A 181 0.31 46.06 3.94
N MET A 182 1.53 46.31 3.49
CA MET A 182 2.20 47.60 3.43
C MET A 182 1.35 48.65 2.74
N ASN A 183 0.90 48.41 1.51
CA ASN A 183 0.15 49.39 0.71
C ASN A 183 -1.19 49.80 1.36
N SER A 184 -1.86 48.85 2.02
CA SER A 184 -3.12 49.12 2.71
C SER A 184 -2.90 49.92 4.00
N PHE A 185 -1.82 49.58 4.72
CA PHE A 185 -1.40 50.31 5.93
C PHE A 185 -1.02 51.73 5.66
N GLU A 186 -0.21 52.02 4.65
CA GLU A 186 0.19 53.34 4.22
C GLU A 186 -1.03 54.18 3.87
N ARG A 187 -1.92 53.69 3.02
CA ARG A 187 -3.15 54.41 2.61
C ARG A 187 -4.04 54.77 3.80
N LEU A 188 -4.16 53.86 4.79
CA LEU A 188 -4.97 54.12 5.96
C LEU A 188 -4.32 55.15 6.88
N LEU A 189 -2.99 55.11 7.07
CA LEU A 189 -2.24 56.08 7.86
C LEU A 189 -2.40 57.49 7.27
N TRP A 190 -2.21 57.67 5.96
CA TRP A 190 -2.39 58.96 5.28
C TRP A 190 -3.82 59.50 5.45
N ARG A 191 -4.83 58.67 5.30
CA ARG A 191 -6.24 59.08 5.47
C ARG A 191 -6.58 59.46 6.91
N ALA A 192 -6.15 58.62 7.88
CA ALA A 192 -6.48 58.84 9.29
C ALA A 192 -5.77 60.01 9.92
N CYS A 193 -4.52 60.31 9.52
CA CYS A 193 -3.69 61.37 10.07
C CYS A 193 -3.66 62.64 9.19
N ARG A 194 -4.43 62.67 8.09
CA ARG A 194 -4.57 63.83 7.19
C ARG A 194 -3.23 64.43 6.71
N GLY A 195 -2.21 63.61 6.51
CA GLY A 195 -0.91 64.02 6.04
C GLY A 195 0.05 64.60 7.12
N TYR A 196 -0.33 64.63 8.40
CA TYR A 196 0.54 65.06 9.50
C TYR A 196 1.50 63.97 10.00
N LEU A 197 2.07 63.20 9.07
CA LEU A 197 3.09 62.19 9.35
C LEU A 197 3.97 61.96 8.12
N ILE A 198 5.18 61.47 8.37
CA ILE A 198 6.09 60.98 7.33
C ILE A 198 6.37 59.52 7.63
N VAL A 199 6.20 58.67 6.62
CA VAL A 199 6.43 57.21 6.74
C VAL A 199 7.52 56.80 5.77
N ASN A 200 8.54 56.15 6.28
CA ASN A 200 9.59 55.52 5.48
C ASN A 200 9.52 53.98 5.64
N PHE A 201 9.64 53.31 4.53
CA PHE A 201 9.64 51.85 4.48
C PHE A 201 10.98 51.34 3.95
N VAL A 202 11.53 50.29 4.59
CA VAL A 202 12.75 49.59 4.15
C VAL A 202 12.54 48.10 4.28
N GLU A 203 12.94 47.38 3.25
CA GLU A 203 12.96 45.93 3.32
C GLU A 203 14.07 45.46 4.27
N MET A 204 13.76 44.49 5.12
CA MET A 204 14.71 43.89 6.04
C MET A 204 15.78 43.13 5.26
N SER A 205 17.06 43.39 5.54
CA SER A 205 18.18 42.75 4.85
C SER A 205 18.32 41.25 5.15
N GLU A 206 17.81 40.79 6.29
CA GLU A 206 17.84 39.37 6.70
C GLU A 206 16.41 38.80 6.66
N PRO A 207 16.15 37.75 5.88
CA PRO A 207 14.86 37.07 5.90
C PRO A 207 14.62 36.41 7.28
N MET A 208 13.41 36.57 7.81
CA MET A 208 13.02 36.01 9.09
C MET A 208 12.16 34.74 8.87
N GLU A 209 12.46 33.67 9.61
CA GLU A 209 11.63 32.50 9.59
C GLU A 209 10.31 32.73 10.33
N ASP A 210 9.20 32.43 9.66
CA ASP A 210 7.90 32.40 10.32
C ASP A 210 7.80 31.14 11.18
N LEU A 211 7.56 31.32 12.47
CA LEU A 211 7.48 30.21 13.44
C LEU A 211 6.34 29.22 13.19
N VAL A 212 5.31 29.62 12.42
CA VAL A 212 4.14 28.80 12.15
C VAL A 212 4.29 28.02 10.85
N THR A 213 4.79 28.68 9.79
CA THR A 213 4.91 28.06 8.45
C THR A 213 6.29 27.50 8.16
N GLY A 214 7.32 27.95 8.90
CA GLY A 214 8.73 27.58 8.63
C GLY A 214 9.29 28.22 7.38
N GLU A 215 8.54 29.11 6.72
CA GLU A 215 8.98 29.82 5.51
C GLU A 215 9.77 31.08 5.88
N SER A 216 10.84 31.37 5.14
CA SER A 216 11.59 32.59 5.29
C SER A 216 10.85 33.76 4.58
N VAL A 217 10.29 34.65 5.37
CA VAL A 217 9.56 35.84 4.86
C VAL A 217 10.38 37.07 5.09
N THR A 218 10.62 37.86 4.02
CA THR A 218 11.20 39.20 4.15
C THR A 218 10.15 40.16 4.68
N GLN A 219 10.38 40.73 5.86
CA GLN A 219 9.49 41.70 6.47
C GLN A 219 9.93 43.14 6.09
N ILE A 220 9.00 44.09 6.19
CA ILE A 220 9.27 45.49 5.90
C ILE A 220 9.28 46.28 7.21
N ILE A 221 10.38 47.00 7.44
CA ILE A 221 10.53 47.93 8.55
C ILE A 221 9.88 49.28 8.15
N PHE A 222 9.05 49.81 9.03
CA PHE A 222 8.52 51.16 8.87
C PHE A 222 9.00 52.06 10.00
N LEU A 223 9.33 53.30 9.64
CA LEU A 223 9.63 54.41 10.57
C LEU A 223 8.66 55.53 10.30
N ILE A 224 7.82 55.88 11.29
CA ILE A 224 6.84 56.95 11.22
C ILE A 224 7.29 58.07 12.11
N SER A 225 7.47 59.26 11.54
CA SER A 225 7.66 60.52 12.28
C SER A 225 6.36 61.29 12.33
N TYR A 226 5.96 61.77 13.50
CA TYR A 226 4.69 62.44 13.71
C TYR A 226 4.78 63.50 14.79
N TRP A 227 3.82 64.44 14.78
CA TRP A 227 3.69 65.50 15.78
C TRP A 227 2.42 65.33 16.61
N GLY A 228 2.57 65.34 17.92
CA GLY A 228 1.46 65.36 18.87
C GLY A 228 0.99 63.95 19.31
N GLU A 229 0.72 63.84 20.58
CA GLU A 229 0.41 62.61 21.30
C GLU A 229 -0.87 61.90 20.78
N ARG A 230 -1.89 62.72 20.40
CA ARG A 230 -3.16 62.17 19.82
C ARG A 230 -2.97 61.48 18.48
N ILE A 231 -1.98 61.90 17.69
CA ILE A 231 -1.66 61.25 16.41
C ILE A 231 -0.95 59.91 16.70
N GLY A 232 -0.03 59.89 17.67
CA GLY A 232 0.64 58.66 18.10
C GLY A 232 -0.30 57.58 18.57
N GLU A 233 -1.34 57.93 19.36
CA GLU A 233 -2.36 56.95 19.74
C GLU A 233 -3.16 56.39 18.56
N LYS A 234 -3.47 57.23 17.58
CA LYS A 234 -4.14 56.76 16.34
C LYS A 234 -3.25 55.82 15.56
N ILE A 235 -1.96 56.12 15.41
CA ILE A 235 -0.99 55.28 14.72
C ILE A 235 -0.87 53.93 15.43
N LYS A 236 -0.79 53.91 16.78
CA LYS A 236 -0.77 52.66 17.56
C LYS A 236 -2.00 51.80 17.31
N LYS A 237 -3.20 52.40 17.29
CA LYS A 237 -4.44 51.66 17.03
C LYS A 237 -4.48 51.10 15.61
N ILE A 238 -4.02 51.82 14.60
CA ILE A 238 -3.94 51.40 13.22
C ILE A 238 -2.92 50.22 13.11
N ALA A 239 -1.72 50.40 13.67
CA ALA A 239 -0.70 49.36 13.66
C ALA A 239 -1.17 48.05 14.33
N ASN A 240 -1.90 48.13 15.44
CA ASN A 240 -2.50 46.98 16.09
C ASN A 240 -3.56 46.30 15.19
N CYS A 241 -4.38 47.03 14.44
CA CYS A 241 -5.33 46.47 13.49
C CYS A 241 -4.67 45.70 12.33
N PHE A 242 -3.48 46.07 11.96
CA PHE A 242 -2.68 45.41 10.92
C PHE A 242 -1.74 44.34 11.50
N HIS A 243 -1.80 44.09 12.82
CA HIS A 243 -0.90 43.18 13.54
C HIS A 243 0.59 43.52 13.31
N CYS A 244 0.91 44.80 13.33
CA CYS A 244 2.29 45.24 13.26
C CYS A 244 2.96 45.14 14.64
N HIS A 245 4.19 44.67 14.68
CA HIS A 245 5.01 44.70 15.88
C HIS A 245 5.65 46.09 16.00
N ILE A 246 5.31 46.81 17.10
CA ILE A 246 5.83 48.16 17.37
C ILE A 246 6.92 48.02 18.42
N TYR A 247 8.05 48.69 18.15
CA TYR A 247 9.20 48.69 19.05
C TYR A 247 9.49 50.14 19.54
N PRO A 248 9.95 50.29 20.79
CA PRO A 248 10.31 51.62 21.31
C PRO A 248 11.52 52.17 20.54
N TYR A 249 11.41 53.40 20.07
CA TYR A 249 12.46 54.11 19.33
C TYR A 249 12.89 55.33 20.11
N ALA A 250 14.18 55.39 20.51
CA ALA A 250 14.74 56.53 21.23
C ALA A 250 15.10 57.68 20.28
N ASP A 251 14.82 58.90 20.70
CA ASP A 251 15.09 60.10 19.89
C ASP A 251 16.59 60.37 19.78
N ASP A 252 17.38 60.06 20.83
CA ASP A 252 18.83 60.28 20.86
C ASP A 252 19.62 59.19 20.16
N GLU A 253 20.58 59.55 19.33
CA GLU A 253 21.44 58.65 18.58
C GLU A 253 22.35 57.83 19.51
N THR A 254 22.92 58.47 20.52
CA THR A 254 23.75 57.79 21.53
C THR A 254 22.99 56.69 22.28
N ALA A 255 21.76 57.00 22.70
CA ALA A 255 20.89 56.04 23.37
C ALA A 255 20.48 54.88 22.46
N ARG A 256 20.29 55.13 21.13
CA ARG A 256 20.01 54.06 20.15
C ARG A 256 21.20 53.11 19.98
N LEU A 257 22.44 53.65 19.88
CA LEU A 257 23.65 52.86 19.75
C LEU A 257 23.95 52.03 20.98
N GLU A 258 23.73 52.60 22.15
CA GLU A 258 23.86 51.88 23.43
C GLU A 258 22.84 50.75 23.53
N LYS A 259 21.58 51.03 23.18
CA LYS A 259 20.52 50.01 23.13
C LYS A 259 20.80 48.90 22.12
N LEU A 260 21.35 49.23 20.95
CA LEU A 260 21.75 48.25 19.94
C LEU A 260 22.84 47.31 20.46
N LYS A 261 23.84 47.84 21.18
CA LYS A 261 24.89 47.02 21.81
C LYS A 261 24.30 46.07 22.84
N ASP A 262 23.42 46.57 23.69
CA ASP A 262 22.71 45.74 24.70
C ASP A 262 21.91 44.61 24.05
N LEU A 263 21.18 44.92 22.97
CA LEU A 263 20.42 43.93 22.22
C LEU A 263 21.31 42.87 21.58
N LEU A 264 22.44 43.24 21.03
CA LEU A 264 23.39 42.29 20.45
C LEU A 264 23.95 41.34 21.50
N ILE A 265 24.25 41.83 22.71
CA ILE A 265 24.68 41.01 23.84
C ILE A 265 23.55 40.03 24.23
N GLN A 266 22.31 40.54 24.38
CA GLN A 266 21.16 39.71 24.71
C GLN A 266 20.89 38.65 23.64
N ILE A 267 21.03 38.97 22.34
CA ILE A 267 20.89 38.01 21.24
C ILE A 267 21.97 36.94 21.36
N GLN A 268 23.21 37.29 21.65
CA GLN A 268 24.31 36.33 21.78
C GLN A 268 24.08 35.39 22.98
N ASP A 269 23.65 35.92 24.11
CA ASP A 269 23.32 35.12 25.30
C ASP A 269 22.14 34.19 25.03
N MET A 270 21.08 34.68 24.38
CA MET A 270 19.91 33.87 24.01
C MET A 270 20.27 32.78 23.01
N GLN A 271 21.16 33.03 22.07
CA GLN A 271 21.68 32.04 21.13
C GLN A 271 22.47 30.92 21.87
N LYS A 272 23.25 31.27 22.87
CA LYS A 272 23.94 30.30 23.72
C LYS A 272 22.97 29.39 24.48
N VAL A 273 21.93 29.99 25.08
CA VAL A 273 20.90 29.24 25.80
C VAL A 273 20.14 28.32 24.82
N MET A 274 19.83 28.82 23.63
CA MET A 274 19.20 28.04 22.59
C MET A 274 20.05 26.83 22.19
N GLN A 275 21.34 27.02 21.94
CA GLN A 275 22.27 25.94 21.58
C GLN A 275 22.38 24.90 22.68
N GLN A 276 22.40 25.33 23.97
CA GLN A 276 22.41 24.40 25.10
C GLN A 276 21.09 23.62 25.19
N THR A 277 19.94 24.28 24.97
CA THR A 277 18.63 23.64 24.95
C THR A 277 18.50 22.62 23.82
N GLU A 278 19.01 22.93 22.63
CA GLU A 278 19.04 22.00 21.49
C GLU A 278 19.98 20.82 21.75
N GLY A 279 21.12 21.04 22.39
CA GLY A 279 22.03 19.98 22.82
C GLY A 279 21.36 19.02 23.81
N PHE A 280 20.68 19.54 24.81
CA PHE A 280 19.92 18.76 25.78
C PHE A 280 18.76 17.98 25.12
N LEU A 281 17.99 18.66 24.23
CA LEU A 281 16.94 18.01 23.46
C LEU A 281 17.45 16.81 22.65
N ASN A 282 18.58 16.96 21.95
CA ASN A 282 19.19 15.88 21.19
C ASN A 282 19.67 14.74 22.08
N GLN A 283 20.13 15.03 23.29
CA GLN A 283 20.53 14.01 24.24
C GLN A 283 19.31 13.19 24.73
N VAL A 284 18.22 13.85 25.08
CA VAL A 284 16.97 13.17 25.49
C VAL A 284 16.40 12.36 24.34
N LEU A 285 16.37 12.92 23.13
CA LEU A 285 15.90 12.21 21.95
C LEU A 285 16.76 10.98 21.60
N SER A 286 18.08 11.04 21.82
CA SER A 286 18.95 9.87 21.58
C SER A 286 18.66 8.74 22.58
N GLN A 287 18.38 9.05 23.85
CA GLN A 287 17.96 8.07 24.85
C GLN A 287 16.62 7.43 24.49
N VAL A 288 15.64 8.25 24.04
CA VAL A 288 14.35 7.76 23.58
C VAL A 288 14.51 6.85 22.35
N ALA A 289 15.37 7.23 21.38
CA ALA A 289 15.59 6.45 20.16
C ALA A 289 16.15 5.05 20.45
N GLU A 290 16.92 4.87 21.53
CA GLU A 290 17.43 3.56 21.93
C GLU A 290 16.38 2.65 22.53
N LYS A 291 15.46 3.21 23.34
CA LYS A 291 14.50 2.44 24.13
C LYS A 291 13.12 2.31 23.49
N LEU A 292 12.73 3.23 22.59
CA LEU A 292 11.38 3.32 22.05
C LEU A 292 10.92 2.04 21.35
N TYR A 293 11.79 1.41 20.55
CA TYR A 293 11.46 0.16 19.86
C TYR A 293 11.16 -0.96 20.85
N PHE A 294 11.99 -1.10 21.88
CA PHE A 294 11.81 -2.09 22.95
C PHE A 294 10.47 -1.88 23.67
N TRP A 295 10.19 -0.66 24.11
CA TRP A 295 8.95 -0.32 24.82
C TRP A 295 7.71 -0.59 23.98
N ARG A 296 7.74 -0.15 22.74
CA ARG A 296 6.60 -0.31 21.80
C ARG A 296 6.27 -1.78 21.58
N VAL A 297 7.26 -2.63 21.33
CA VAL A 297 7.04 -4.07 21.11
C VAL A 297 6.56 -4.73 22.39
N SER A 298 7.18 -4.43 23.53
CA SER A 298 6.84 -4.99 24.83
C SER A 298 5.41 -4.65 25.26
N VAL A 299 5.01 -3.37 25.16
CA VAL A 299 3.64 -2.93 25.52
C VAL A 299 2.61 -3.49 24.57
N ARG A 300 2.91 -3.58 23.26
CA ARG A 300 2.01 -4.19 22.29
C ARG A 300 1.78 -5.67 22.58
N LYS A 301 2.82 -6.43 22.92
CA LYS A 301 2.68 -7.82 23.37
C LYS A 301 1.81 -7.92 24.63
N MET A 302 2.07 -7.08 25.63
CA MET A 302 1.28 -7.03 26.85
C MET A 302 -0.20 -6.74 26.58
N LYS A 303 -0.51 -5.79 25.74
CA LYS A 303 -1.88 -5.47 25.30
C LYS A 303 -2.57 -6.66 24.67
N HIS A 304 -1.89 -7.38 23.76
CA HIS A 304 -2.45 -8.58 23.15
C HIS A 304 -2.69 -9.70 24.16
N ILE A 305 -1.80 -9.88 25.14
CA ILE A 305 -2.00 -10.85 26.21
C ILE A 305 -3.28 -10.53 26.99
N TYR A 306 -3.50 -9.27 27.39
CA TYR A 306 -4.73 -8.89 28.11
C TYR A 306 -5.99 -9.01 27.23
N GLN A 307 -5.88 -8.75 25.93
CA GLN A 307 -6.99 -8.98 24.99
C GLN A 307 -7.37 -10.46 24.94
N ILE A 308 -6.39 -11.37 24.91
CA ILE A 308 -6.60 -12.82 24.93
C ILE A 308 -7.19 -13.26 26.28
N LEU A 309 -6.68 -12.75 27.40
CA LEU A 309 -7.22 -13.05 28.71
C LEU A 309 -8.70 -12.62 28.86
N ASN A 310 -9.10 -11.54 28.19
CA ASN A 310 -10.49 -11.10 28.12
C ASN A 310 -11.40 -12.04 27.30
N MET A 311 -10.83 -12.89 26.43
CA MET A 311 -11.58 -13.90 25.69
C MET A 311 -11.86 -15.15 26.55
N CYS A 312 -11.12 -15.35 27.65
CA CYS A 312 -11.24 -16.47 28.54
C CYS A 312 -12.35 -16.26 29.55
N SER A 313 -13.03 -17.35 29.94
CA SER A 313 -14.06 -17.34 30.99
C SER A 313 -13.41 -17.49 32.36
N ALA A 314 -13.66 -16.53 33.25
CA ALA A 314 -13.15 -16.57 34.63
C ALA A 314 -14.07 -17.42 35.51
N ARG A 315 -13.49 -18.38 36.26
CA ARG A 315 -14.12 -19.05 37.39
C ARG A 315 -13.28 -18.84 38.68
N GLU A 316 -13.84 -19.05 39.84
CA GLU A 316 -13.31 -18.63 41.13
C GLU A 316 -11.78 -18.78 41.34
N ARG A 317 -11.15 -19.84 40.82
CA ARG A 317 -9.72 -20.12 40.99
C ARG A 317 -8.95 -20.38 39.70
N CYS A 318 -9.62 -20.39 38.56
CA CYS A 318 -8.99 -20.66 37.26
C CYS A 318 -9.64 -19.88 36.14
N LEU A 319 -8.83 -19.56 35.10
CA LEU A 319 -9.29 -19.06 33.83
C LEU A 319 -9.45 -20.23 32.86
N ILE A 320 -10.60 -20.31 32.22
CA ILE A 320 -10.87 -21.32 31.23
C ILE A 320 -10.81 -20.66 29.84
N GLY A 321 -9.90 -21.13 29.01
CA GLY A 321 -9.78 -20.71 27.61
C GLY A 321 -10.04 -21.88 26.67
N GLU A 322 -10.58 -21.60 25.49
CA GLU A 322 -10.65 -22.57 24.39
C GLU A 322 -9.73 -22.15 23.26
N VAL A 323 -8.91 -23.08 22.79
CA VAL A 323 -7.93 -22.81 21.73
C VAL A 323 -8.00 -23.84 20.62
N TRP A 324 -7.88 -23.38 19.38
CA TRP A 324 -7.61 -24.22 18.24
C TRP A 324 -6.12 -24.45 18.14
N CYS A 325 -5.70 -25.70 18.06
CA CYS A 325 -4.30 -26.07 17.86
C CYS A 325 -4.17 -27.26 16.89
N PRO A 326 -3.04 -27.37 16.17
CA PRO A 326 -2.75 -28.58 15.40
C PRO A 326 -2.57 -29.78 16.32
N VAL A 327 -3.12 -30.93 15.91
CA VAL A 327 -3.01 -32.14 16.70
C VAL A 327 -1.56 -32.55 16.95
N GLY A 328 -0.68 -32.32 15.97
CA GLY A 328 0.75 -32.61 16.09
C GLY A 328 1.48 -31.75 17.13
N ASP A 329 0.98 -30.54 17.43
CA ASP A 329 1.62 -29.60 18.36
C ASP A 329 1.04 -29.67 19.77
N LEU A 330 0.05 -30.50 20.02
CA LEU A 330 -0.56 -30.65 21.33
C LEU A 330 0.46 -31.01 22.45
N PRO A 331 1.47 -31.87 22.22
CA PRO A 331 2.52 -32.11 23.21
C PRO A 331 3.39 -30.88 23.50
N LEU A 332 3.68 -30.08 22.47
CA LEU A 332 4.43 -28.81 22.62
C LEU A 332 3.64 -27.79 23.42
N LEU A 333 2.32 -27.71 23.19
CA LEU A 333 1.39 -26.89 23.97
C LEU A 333 1.41 -27.28 25.45
N GLN A 334 1.33 -28.55 25.77
CA GLN A 334 1.39 -29.05 27.14
C GLN A 334 2.74 -28.72 27.80
N ALA A 335 3.84 -28.94 27.11
CA ALA A 335 5.18 -28.62 27.59
C ALA A 335 5.38 -27.10 27.85
N ALA A 336 4.82 -26.25 26.99
CA ALA A 336 4.85 -24.79 27.17
C ALA A 336 4.05 -24.35 28.41
N LEU A 337 2.86 -24.92 28.63
CA LEU A 337 2.06 -24.64 29.81
C LEU A 337 2.75 -25.06 31.13
N VAL A 338 3.38 -26.23 31.17
CA VAL A 338 4.15 -26.70 32.33
C VAL A 338 5.35 -25.79 32.59
N ARG A 339 6.08 -25.36 31.57
CA ARG A 339 7.20 -24.41 31.74
C ARG A 339 6.73 -23.08 32.31
N ALA A 340 5.65 -22.52 31.75
CA ALA A 340 5.10 -21.26 32.20
C ALA A 340 4.56 -21.34 33.68
N SER A 341 3.91 -22.43 34.05
CA SER A 341 3.41 -22.63 35.42
C SER A 341 4.54 -22.76 36.42
N ASN A 342 5.63 -23.44 36.09
CA ASN A 342 6.80 -23.56 36.96
C ASN A 342 7.51 -22.21 37.14
N SER A 343 7.56 -21.37 36.14
CA SER A 343 8.14 -20.00 36.22
C SER A 343 7.29 -19.05 37.05
N GLY A 344 5.97 -19.25 37.11
CA GLY A 344 5.02 -18.38 37.86
C GLY A 344 4.80 -18.75 39.33
N GLY A 345 5.36 -19.83 39.83
CA GLY A 345 5.19 -20.23 41.24
C GLY A 345 3.76 -20.64 41.63
N GLY A 346 2.88 -20.84 40.65
CA GLY A 346 1.50 -21.32 40.85
C GLY A 346 1.37 -22.83 40.61
N GLY A 347 0.15 -23.36 40.76
CA GLY A 347 -0.12 -24.77 40.44
C GLY A 347 -0.10 -25.06 38.95
N GLU A 348 -0.15 -26.35 38.62
CA GLU A 348 -0.05 -26.81 37.23
C GLU A 348 -1.24 -26.36 36.37
N SER A 349 -0.92 -25.70 35.27
CA SER A 349 -1.88 -25.40 34.21
C SER A 349 -1.85 -26.55 33.18
N PHE A 350 -3.02 -26.99 32.75
CA PHE A 350 -3.14 -28.13 31.83
C PHE A 350 -4.14 -27.88 30.72
N CYS A 351 -4.05 -28.66 29.63
CA CYS A 351 -4.99 -28.61 28.54
C CYS A 351 -5.69 -29.96 28.34
N HIS A 352 -6.95 -29.92 27.96
CA HIS A 352 -7.75 -31.09 27.64
C HIS A 352 -8.37 -30.97 26.24
N ARG A 353 -8.26 -32.02 25.42
CA ARG A 353 -8.87 -32.05 24.08
C ARG A 353 -10.38 -32.23 24.20
N ILE A 354 -11.13 -31.33 23.55
CA ILE A 354 -12.60 -31.40 23.51
C ILE A 354 -13.06 -31.70 22.10
N HIS A 355 -14.12 -32.49 22.01
CA HIS A 355 -14.80 -32.74 20.76
C HIS A 355 -15.76 -31.55 20.46
N CYS A 356 -15.53 -30.86 19.36
CA CYS A 356 -16.35 -29.73 18.96
C CYS A 356 -17.02 -30.04 17.61
N PRO A 357 -18.33 -29.78 17.47
CA PRO A 357 -19.03 -29.95 16.20
C PRO A 357 -18.81 -28.80 15.21
N VAL A 358 -18.12 -27.74 15.62
CA VAL A 358 -17.84 -26.57 14.77
C VAL A 358 -16.64 -26.87 13.88
N ASN A 359 -16.68 -26.42 12.63
CA ASN A 359 -15.55 -26.58 11.73
C ASN A 359 -14.34 -25.77 12.24
N PRO A 360 -13.17 -26.41 12.35
CA PRO A 360 -11.94 -25.73 12.77
C PRO A 360 -11.47 -24.69 11.73
N PRO A 361 -10.64 -23.74 12.14
CA PRO A 361 -9.94 -22.84 11.22
C PRO A 361 -8.94 -23.62 10.36
N THR A 362 -8.61 -23.09 9.19
CA THR A 362 -7.65 -23.71 8.28
C THR A 362 -6.24 -23.19 8.58
N LEU A 363 -5.33 -24.09 8.91
CA LEU A 363 -3.91 -23.78 9.08
C LEU A 363 -3.10 -24.43 7.97
N ILE A 364 -2.38 -23.61 7.20
CA ILE A 364 -1.44 -24.05 6.17
C ILE A 364 -0.07 -23.49 6.55
N ARG A 365 0.87 -24.37 6.85
CA ARG A 365 2.26 -23.97 7.13
C ARG A 365 2.96 -23.67 5.83
N THR A 366 3.46 -22.45 5.72
CA THR A 366 4.21 -21.98 4.56
C THR A 366 5.69 -21.82 4.88
N ASN A 367 6.53 -22.04 3.87
CA ASN A 367 7.95 -21.74 3.92
C ASN A 367 8.21 -20.39 3.26
N LYS A 368 9.41 -19.84 3.38
CA LYS A 368 9.83 -18.61 2.70
C LYS A 368 9.53 -18.62 1.20
N PHE A 369 9.62 -19.78 0.56
CA PHE A 369 9.31 -19.97 -0.85
C PHE A 369 7.80 -19.98 -1.13
N THR A 370 7.03 -20.75 -0.37
CA THR A 370 5.59 -20.97 -0.62
C THR A 370 4.70 -19.83 -0.12
N SER A 371 5.20 -18.98 0.79
CA SER A 371 4.42 -17.91 1.39
C SER A 371 3.89 -16.90 0.37
N GLY A 372 4.67 -16.54 -0.65
CA GLY A 372 4.24 -15.63 -1.72
C GLY A 372 3.09 -16.21 -2.55
N PHE A 373 3.15 -17.49 -2.89
CA PHE A 373 2.09 -18.18 -3.65
C PHE A 373 0.83 -18.37 -2.82
N GLN A 374 0.99 -18.73 -1.54
CA GLN A 374 -0.13 -18.83 -0.62
C GLN A 374 -0.82 -17.47 -0.43
N GLY A 375 -0.08 -16.39 -0.33
CA GLY A 375 -0.62 -15.03 -0.23
C GLY A 375 -1.48 -14.64 -1.43
N ILE A 376 -1.13 -15.06 -2.65
CA ILE A 376 -1.96 -14.84 -3.84
C ILE A 376 -3.28 -15.60 -3.74
N VAL A 377 -3.22 -16.86 -3.31
CA VAL A 377 -4.43 -17.68 -3.16
C VAL A 377 -5.32 -17.14 -2.05
N ASP A 378 -4.75 -16.75 -0.91
CA ASP A 378 -5.48 -16.18 0.24
C ASP A 378 -6.11 -14.82 -0.09
N ALA A 379 -5.56 -14.07 -1.05
CA ALA A 379 -6.17 -12.83 -1.55
C ALA A 379 -7.53 -13.05 -2.23
N TYR A 380 -7.75 -14.24 -2.82
CA TYR A 380 -9.06 -14.64 -3.36
C TYR A 380 -9.99 -15.21 -2.30
N GLY A 381 -9.46 -15.78 -1.23
CA GLY A 381 -10.19 -16.34 -0.12
C GLY A 381 -9.45 -17.50 0.53
N VAL A 382 -9.65 -17.66 1.84
CA VAL A 382 -9.07 -18.77 2.61
C VAL A 382 -9.87 -20.03 2.34
N ALA A 383 -9.19 -21.16 2.03
CA ALA A 383 -9.81 -22.44 1.81
C ALA A 383 -10.54 -22.93 3.08
N SER A 384 -11.63 -23.68 2.91
CA SER A 384 -12.34 -24.33 4.00
C SER A 384 -11.46 -25.41 4.65
N TYR A 385 -11.80 -25.79 5.88
CA TYR A 385 -11.02 -26.80 6.61
C TYR A 385 -10.89 -28.10 5.83
N GLN A 386 -9.65 -28.56 5.66
CA GLN A 386 -9.27 -29.77 4.88
C GLN A 386 -9.66 -29.74 3.39
N GLU A 387 -9.92 -28.62 2.83
CA GLU A 387 -10.04 -28.44 1.38
C GLU A 387 -8.66 -28.53 0.71
N VAL A 388 -8.62 -28.97 -0.55
CA VAL A 388 -7.37 -29.02 -1.32
C VAL A 388 -6.81 -27.61 -1.48
N ASN A 389 -5.55 -27.43 -1.11
CA ASN A 389 -4.86 -26.17 -1.26
C ASN A 389 -4.41 -25.94 -2.71
N PRO A 390 -4.95 -24.96 -3.43
CA PRO A 390 -4.55 -24.68 -4.81
C PRO A 390 -3.16 -24.05 -4.93
N ALA A 391 -2.58 -23.54 -3.85
CA ALA A 391 -1.28 -22.84 -3.88
C ALA A 391 -0.15 -23.69 -4.44
N LEU A 392 -0.15 -25.00 -4.20
CA LEU A 392 0.87 -25.90 -4.73
C LEU A 392 0.86 -25.97 -6.26
N TYR A 393 -0.31 -25.97 -6.86
CA TYR A 393 -0.47 -25.98 -8.31
C TYR A 393 -0.17 -24.58 -8.88
N THR A 394 -0.49 -23.53 -8.15
CA THR A 394 -0.25 -22.14 -8.52
C THR A 394 1.24 -21.84 -8.65
N ILE A 395 2.12 -22.53 -7.94
CA ILE A 395 3.58 -22.40 -8.06
C ILE A 395 4.04 -22.55 -9.53
N ILE A 396 3.43 -23.46 -10.27
CA ILE A 396 3.81 -23.72 -11.66
C ILE A 396 2.87 -22.99 -12.62
N THR A 397 1.54 -23.09 -12.41
CA THR A 397 0.55 -22.59 -13.36
C THR A 397 0.54 -21.08 -13.48
N PHE A 398 0.65 -20.36 -12.38
CA PHE A 398 0.59 -18.89 -12.41
C PHE A 398 1.80 -18.25 -13.12
N PRO A 399 3.07 -18.58 -12.79
CA PRO A 399 4.22 -18.07 -13.52
C PRO A 399 4.24 -18.51 -14.98
N PHE A 400 3.77 -19.71 -15.29
CA PHE A 400 3.71 -20.21 -16.67
C PHE A 400 2.68 -19.46 -17.52
N LEU A 401 1.47 -19.24 -17.00
CA LEU A 401 0.44 -18.47 -17.71
C LEU A 401 0.87 -17.00 -17.91
N PHE A 402 1.51 -16.42 -16.90
CA PHE A 402 2.11 -15.10 -17.03
C PHE A 402 3.16 -15.09 -18.16
N ALA A 403 4.03 -16.08 -18.19
CA ALA A 403 5.08 -16.20 -19.20
C ALA A 403 4.52 -16.36 -20.61
N VAL A 404 3.42 -17.11 -20.76
CA VAL A 404 2.72 -17.26 -22.07
C VAL A 404 2.22 -15.91 -22.58
N MET A 405 1.79 -15.03 -21.69
CA MET A 405 1.35 -13.67 -22.07
C MET A 405 2.53 -12.73 -22.31
N PHE A 406 3.53 -12.77 -21.44
CA PHE A 406 4.63 -11.81 -21.41
C PHE A 406 5.79 -12.17 -22.39
N GLY A 407 6.02 -13.43 -22.69
CA GLY A 407 6.99 -14.10 -23.57
C GLY A 407 8.02 -13.25 -24.31
N ASP A 408 9.03 -12.70 -23.63
CA ASP A 408 10.16 -11.96 -24.21
C ASP A 408 11.44 -12.33 -23.46
N VAL A 409 12.49 -12.74 -24.17
CA VAL A 409 13.76 -13.17 -23.57
C VAL A 409 14.46 -12.04 -22.85
N GLY A 410 14.53 -10.85 -23.44
CA GLY A 410 15.28 -9.73 -22.88
C GLY A 410 14.63 -9.17 -21.61
N HIS A 411 13.32 -8.90 -21.68
CA HIS A 411 12.56 -8.41 -20.51
C HIS A 411 12.44 -9.49 -19.43
N GLY A 412 12.27 -10.76 -19.81
CA GLY A 412 12.27 -11.89 -18.88
C GLY A 412 13.60 -12.03 -18.14
N LEU A 413 14.74 -11.85 -18.84
CA LEU A 413 16.06 -11.86 -18.23
C LEU A 413 16.25 -10.72 -17.22
N LEU A 414 15.81 -9.51 -17.55
CA LEU A 414 15.86 -8.37 -16.62
C LEU A 414 15.04 -8.64 -15.35
N MET A 415 13.83 -9.18 -15.52
CA MET A 415 12.97 -9.55 -14.38
C MET A 415 13.60 -10.66 -13.55
N PHE A 416 14.19 -11.67 -14.19
CA PHE A 416 14.89 -12.76 -13.51
C PHE A 416 16.10 -12.25 -12.72
N LEU A 417 16.94 -11.38 -13.30
CA LEU A 417 18.12 -10.83 -12.61
C LEU A 417 17.72 -9.94 -11.43
N PHE A 418 16.67 -9.13 -11.60
CA PHE A 418 16.14 -8.32 -10.50
C PHE A 418 15.63 -9.20 -9.35
N ALA A 419 14.84 -10.21 -9.65
CA ALA A 419 14.34 -11.14 -8.65
C ALA A 419 15.47 -11.97 -7.98
N LEU A 420 16.47 -12.38 -8.76
CA LEU A 420 17.65 -13.06 -8.25
C LEU A 420 18.43 -12.18 -7.26
N TRP A 421 18.60 -10.90 -7.59
CA TRP A 421 19.20 -9.93 -6.68
C TRP A 421 18.42 -9.82 -5.36
N LEU A 422 17.09 -9.78 -5.40
CA LEU A 422 16.24 -9.78 -4.20
C LEU A 422 16.39 -11.07 -3.37
N VAL A 423 16.53 -12.22 -4.03
CA VAL A 423 16.68 -13.51 -3.35
C VAL A 423 18.07 -13.62 -2.71
N LEU A 424 19.13 -13.22 -3.40
CA LEU A 424 20.48 -13.21 -2.86
C LEU A 424 20.66 -12.19 -1.72
N GLY A 425 19.89 -11.09 -1.76
CA GLY A 425 19.86 -10.07 -0.71
C GLY A 425 18.86 -10.34 0.42
N GLU A 426 18.32 -11.55 0.55
CA GLU A 426 17.25 -11.89 1.49
C GLU A 426 17.55 -11.55 2.96
N ASP A 427 18.80 -11.71 3.38
CA ASP A 427 19.25 -11.48 4.76
C ASP A 427 19.61 -10.01 5.04
N ASN A 428 19.54 -9.15 4.04
CA ASN A 428 19.92 -7.74 4.19
C ASN A 428 18.81 -6.95 4.90
N PRO A 429 19.05 -6.39 6.12
CA PRO A 429 18.02 -5.70 6.90
C PRO A 429 17.49 -4.44 6.22
N LYS A 430 18.29 -3.78 5.37
CA LYS A 430 17.87 -2.60 4.62
C LYS A 430 16.80 -2.91 3.56
N LEU A 431 16.91 -4.09 2.93
CA LEU A 431 15.92 -4.55 1.94
C LEU A 431 14.64 -5.03 2.61
N LYS A 432 14.77 -5.66 3.77
CA LYS A 432 13.61 -6.20 4.53
C LYS A 432 12.73 -5.11 5.14
N ASN A 433 13.32 -3.99 5.60
CA ASN A 433 12.64 -2.91 6.30
C ASN A 433 12.45 -1.67 5.41
N SER A 434 12.27 -1.84 4.11
CA SER A 434 12.02 -0.73 3.20
C SER A 434 10.68 -0.03 3.53
N GLU A 435 10.65 1.30 3.54
CA GLU A 435 9.44 2.11 3.77
C GLU A 435 8.47 2.09 2.58
N SER A 436 8.94 1.67 1.41
CA SER A 436 8.12 1.60 0.20
C SER A 436 7.25 0.35 0.21
N GLU A 437 5.92 0.53 0.19
CA GLU A 437 4.94 -0.58 0.13
C GLU A 437 5.11 -1.44 -1.11
N ILE A 438 5.37 -0.82 -2.27
CA ILE A 438 5.59 -1.52 -3.56
C ILE A 438 6.82 -2.42 -3.46
N PHE A 439 7.91 -1.91 -2.89
CA PHE A 439 9.12 -2.70 -2.73
C PHE A 439 8.93 -3.85 -1.73
N SER A 440 8.23 -3.61 -0.63
CA SER A 440 7.89 -4.64 0.36
C SER A 440 7.03 -5.75 -0.26
N MET A 441 6.08 -5.41 -1.12
CA MET A 441 5.25 -6.38 -1.87
C MET A 441 6.12 -7.20 -2.84
N CYS A 442 7.00 -6.56 -3.62
CA CYS A 442 7.94 -7.25 -4.51
C CYS A 442 8.89 -8.17 -3.75
N PHE A 443 9.39 -7.72 -2.59
CA PHE A 443 10.26 -8.52 -1.74
C PHE A 443 9.54 -9.74 -1.15
N GLY A 444 8.27 -9.59 -0.76
CA GLY A 444 7.41 -10.71 -0.33
C GLY A 444 7.19 -11.76 -1.44
N GLY A 445 7.03 -11.30 -2.68
CA GLY A 445 6.82 -12.14 -3.87
C GLY A 445 8.09 -12.52 -4.65
N ARG A 446 9.29 -12.30 -4.11
CA ARG A 446 10.57 -12.45 -4.84
C ARG A 446 10.76 -13.80 -5.57
N TYR A 447 10.34 -14.91 -4.96
CA TYR A 447 10.41 -16.23 -5.58
C TYR A 447 9.42 -16.40 -6.72
N LEU A 448 8.22 -15.80 -6.59
CA LEU A 448 7.22 -15.77 -7.64
C LEU A 448 7.76 -15.03 -8.86
N VAL A 449 8.30 -13.82 -8.67
CA VAL A 449 8.87 -13.00 -9.75
C VAL A 449 10.07 -13.69 -10.40
N LEU A 450 10.87 -14.43 -9.61
CA LEU A 450 11.97 -15.24 -10.13
C LEU A 450 11.49 -16.31 -11.12
N LEU A 451 10.44 -17.06 -10.74
CA LEU A 451 9.88 -18.08 -11.63
C LEU A 451 9.18 -17.48 -12.84
N MET A 452 8.49 -16.33 -12.66
CA MET A 452 7.89 -15.59 -13.78
C MET A 452 8.96 -15.17 -14.79
N GLY A 453 10.09 -14.61 -14.32
CA GLY A 453 11.22 -14.25 -15.18
C GLY A 453 11.82 -15.46 -15.89
N LEU A 454 12.08 -16.55 -15.19
CA LEU A 454 12.65 -17.77 -15.74
C LEU A 454 11.78 -18.37 -16.86
N LEU A 455 10.47 -18.51 -16.59
CA LEU A 455 9.54 -19.05 -17.57
C LEU A 455 9.30 -18.08 -18.75
N SER A 456 9.37 -16.76 -18.50
CA SER A 456 9.29 -15.76 -19.58
C SER A 456 10.47 -15.84 -20.55
N ILE A 457 11.66 -16.19 -20.07
CA ILE A 457 12.81 -16.46 -20.92
C ILE A 457 12.51 -17.67 -21.84
N TYR A 458 11.98 -18.77 -21.27
CA TYR A 458 11.61 -19.95 -22.04
C TYR A 458 10.56 -19.62 -23.14
N THR A 459 9.47 -18.97 -22.75
CA THR A 459 8.40 -18.60 -23.71
C THR A 459 8.87 -17.56 -24.72
N GLY A 460 9.77 -16.64 -24.32
CA GLY A 460 10.43 -15.70 -25.21
C GLY A 460 11.26 -16.38 -26.30
N PHE A 461 11.97 -17.44 -25.97
CA PHE A 461 12.65 -18.27 -26.98
C PHE A 461 11.67 -18.99 -27.91
N VAL A 462 10.54 -19.51 -27.39
CA VAL A 462 9.49 -20.12 -28.20
C VAL A 462 8.87 -19.12 -29.16
N TYR A 463 8.64 -17.88 -28.73
CA TYR A 463 8.12 -16.81 -29.57
C TYR A 463 9.19 -16.16 -30.45
N ASN A 464 10.47 -16.45 -30.19
CA ASN A 464 11.61 -15.81 -30.82
C ASN A 464 11.55 -14.28 -30.72
N GLU A 465 11.26 -13.77 -29.53
CA GLU A 465 11.22 -12.35 -29.22
C GLU A 465 12.28 -12.01 -28.17
N CYS A 466 13.19 -11.11 -28.51
CA CYS A 466 14.18 -10.55 -27.59
C CYS A 466 14.13 -9.03 -27.68
N PHE A 467 13.70 -8.33 -26.64
CA PHE A 467 13.39 -6.89 -26.65
C PHE A 467 12.50 -6.50 -27.84
N SER A 468 11.45 -7.30 -28.09
CA SER A 468 10.49 -7.13 -29.19
C SER A 468 11.10 -7.27 -30.59
N ARG A 469 12.29 -7.85 -30.70
CA ARG A 469 12.97 -8.15 -31.97
C ARG A 469 13.19 -9.65 -32.10
N ALA A 470 12.96 -10.17 -33.31
CA ALA A 470 13.29 -11.56 -33.62
C ALA A 470 14.80 -11.73 -33.83
N THR A 471 15.34 -12.85 -33.32
CA THR A 471 16.75 -13.23 -33.49
C THR A 471 16.89 -14.41 -34.44
N THR A 472 17.86 -14.37 -35.30
CA THR A 472 18.18 -15.46 -36.25
C THR A 472 19.20 -16.40 -35.60
N ILE A 473 18.70 -17.49 -35.00
CA ILE A 473 19.56 -18.52 -34.39
C ILE A 473 19.87 -19.62 -35.40
N PHE A 474 18.85 -20.00 -36.16
CA PHE A 474 18.93 -21.03 -37.21
C PHE A 474 18.59 -20.45 -38.56
N PRO A 475 18.95 -21.12 -39.68
CA PRO A 475 18.52 -20.70 -41.00
C PRO A 475 17.00 -20.76 -41.14
N SER A 476 16.42 -19.74 -41.77
CA SER A 476 14.96 -19.69 -42.00
C SER A 476 14.48 -20.80 -42.89
N GLY A 477 13.33 -21.38 -42.59
CA GLY A 477 12.64 -22.35 -43.41
C GLY A 477 11.94 -21.74 -44.65
N TRP A 478 12.05 -20.41 -44.84
CA TRP A 478 11.41 -19.69 -45.93
C TRP A 478 12.44 -19.07 -46.87
N SER A 479 12.25 -19.22 -48.19
CA SER A 479 13.12 -18.60 -49.21
C SER A 479 12.49 -17.34 -49.78
N VAL A 480 12.97 -16.17 -49.33
CA VAL A 480 12.55 -14.87 -49.86
C VAL A 480 12.94 -14.71 -51.31
N ALA A 481 14.09 -15.27 -51.71
CA ALA A 481 14.55 -15.22 -53.10
C ALA A 481 13.65 -15.99 -54.06
N ALA A 482 13.07 -17.11 -53.64
CA ALA A 482 12.08 -17.84 -54.42
C ALA A 482 10.78 -17.03 -54.57
N MET A 483 10.37 -16.34 -53.55
CA MET A 483 9.18 -15.49 -53.55
C MET A 483 9.33 -14.25 -54.40
N ALA A 484 10.51 -13.60 -54.36
CA ALA A 484 10.86 -12.47 -55.19
C ALA A 484 10.81 -12.86 -56.68
N ARG A 485 11.34 -14.04 -57.06
CA ARG A 485 11.29 -14.56 -58.41
C ARG A 485 9.88 -14.90 -58.88
N ALA A 486 9.06 -15.51 -58.03
CA ALA A 486 7.69 -15.90 -58.40
C ALA A 486 6.75 -14.69 -58.58
N LYS A 487 6.97 -13.60 -57.88
CA LYS A 487 6.17 -12.35 -57.94
C LYS A 487 6.80 -11.27 -58.79
N ASN A 488 7.92 -11.53 -59.51
CA ASN A 488 8.67 -10.56 -60.31
C ASN A 488 8.96 -9.25 -59.56
N TRP A 489 9.45 -9.33 -58.34
CA TRP A 489 9.79 -8.15 -57.56
C TRP A 489 11.01 -7.46 -58.17
N THR A 490 10.87 -6.17 -58.50
CA THR A 490 11.95 -5.31 -58.98
C THR A 490 12.71 -4.70 -57.78
N GLU A 491 13.93 -4.19 -58.01
CA GLU A 491 14.72 -3.51 -56.99
C GLU A 491 13.99 -2.33 -56.35
N GLU A 492 13.10 -1.67 -57.11
CA GLU A 492 12.23 -0.61 -56.59
C GLU A 492 11.26 -1.10 -55.50
N ASN A 493 10.76 -2.33 -55.57
CA ASN A 493 9.88 -2.92 -54.56
C ASN A 493 10.63 -3.24 -53.26
N PHE A 494 11.93 -3.55 -53.35
CA PHE A 494 12.79 -3.70 -52.17
C PHE A 494 13.15 -2.36 -51.54
N ASN A 495 13.35 -1.31 -52.35
CA ASN A 495 13.70 0.01 -51.87
C ASN A 495 12.49 0.75 -51.24
N ASN A 496 11.28 0.47 -51.66
CA ASN A 496 10.05 1.09 -51.12
C ASN A 496 9.53 0.48 -49.85
N PHE A 497 10.28 -0.41 -49.18
CA PHE A 497 9.97 -0.96 -47.83
C PHE A 497 8.54 -1.47 -47.64
N VAL A 498 7.92 -2.05 -48.68
CA VAL A 498 6.64 -2.76 -48.50
C VAL A 498 6.97 -4.19 -48.06
N PRO A 499 6.75 -4.52 -46.78
CA PRO A 499 7.06 -5.87 -46.28
C PRO A 499 6.24 -6.89 -47.07
N PRO A 500 6.87 -7.95 -47.62
CA PRO A 500 6.17 -8.92 -48.44
C PRO A 500 5.24 -9.81 -47.58
N PRO A 501 4.03 -10.13 -48.07
CA PRO A 501 3.21 -11.15 -47.46
C PRO A 501 3.83 -12.53 -47.69
N LEU A 502 4.06 -13.31 -46.65
CA LEU A 502 4.53 -14.69 -46.80
C LEU A 502 3.37 -15.58 -47.26
N ASP A 503 3.51 -16.14 -48.45
CA ASP A 503 2.51 -17.02 -49.07
C ASP A 503 3.10 -18.44 -49.25
N PRO A 504 2.62 -19.44 -48.49
CA PRO A 504 3.13 -20.80 -48.56
C PRO A 504 2.67 -21.55 -49.81
N ASN A 505 1.71 -21.02 -50.63
CA ASN A 505 1.25 -21.66 -51.86
C ASN A 505 2.24 -21.56 -53.00
N ILE A 506 3.23 -20.67 -52.92
CA ILE A 506 4.24 -20.51 -53.97
C ILE A 506 5.26 -21.65 -53.85
N THR A 507 5.50 -22.34 -54.94
CA THR A 507 6.46 -23.45 -55.01
C THR A 507 7.87 -23.00 -54.64
N ASN A 508 8.57 -23.82 -53.83
CA ASN A 508 9.94 -23.59 -53.30
C ASN A 508 10.13 -22.36 -52.39
N VAL A 509 9.06 -21.75 -51.87
CA VAL A 509 9.13 -20.68 -50.87
C VAL A 509 9.24 -21.25 -49.46
N PHE A 510 8.42 -22.24 -49.13
CA PHE A 510 8.51 -22.98 -47.88
C PHE A 510 9.39 -24.22 -48.07
N ILE A 511 10.57 -24.22 -47.42
CA ILE A 511 11.57 -25.28 -47.56
C ILE A 511 11.41 -26.29 -46.40
N GLY A 512 11.08 -25.85 -45.21
CA GLY A 512 10.95 -26.69 -44.03
C GLY A 512 10.56 -25.92 -42.79
N VAL A 513 10.37 -26.66 -41.71
CA VAL A 513 9.97 -26.11 -40.41
C VAL A 513 11.20 -25.53 -39.70
N TYR A 514 11.07 -24.37 -39.06
CA TYR A 514 12.12 -23.80 -38.21
C TYR A 514 12.36 -24.71 -37.02
N PRO A 515 13.61 -25.03 -36.65
CA PRO A 515 13.94 -26.07 -35.67
C PRO A 515 13.36 -25.80 -34.27
N PHE A 516 13.34 -24.54 -33.81
CA PHE A 516 12.85 -24.18 -32.50
C PHE A 516 12.22 -22.79 -32.51
N GLY A 517 10.97 -22.70 -32.05
CA GLY A 517 10.24 -21.43 -31.94
C GLY A 517 9.71 -20.93 -33.30
N ILE A 518 9.33 -19.65 -33.29
CA ILE A 518 8.78 -18.98 -34.48
C ILE A 518 9.91 -18.50 -35.38
N ASP A 519 9.78 -18.73 -36.69
CA ASP A 519 10.77 -18.28 -37.69
C ASP A 519 10.89 -16.75 -37.67
N PRO A 520 12.12 -16.18 -37.56
CA PRO A 520 12.35 -14.73 -37.51
C PRO A 520 11.85 -13.97 -38.72
N ILE A 521 11.67 -14.62 -39.86
CA ILE A 521 11.18 -14.01 -41.10
C ILE A 521 9.75 -13.44 -40.94
N TRP A 522 8.95 -14.00 -40.02
CA TRP A 522 7.62 -13.50 -39.73
C TRP A 522 7.64 -12.07 -39.19
N SER A 523 8.72 -11.64 -38.55
CA SER A 523 8.84 -10.26 -38.06
C SER A 523 8.98 -9.23 -39.18
N LEU A 524 9.38 -9.64 -40.36
CA LEU A 524 9.50 -8.81 -41.55
C LEU A 524 8.31 -8.92 -42.51
N ALA A 525 7.36 -9.83 -42.24
CA ALA A 525 6.24 -10.08 -43.14
C ALA A 525 5.08 -9.09 -42.85
N SER A 526 4.37 -8.67 -43.93
CA SER A 526 3.18 -7.81 -43.84
C SER A 526 2.00 -8.52 -43.16
N ASN A 527 1.90 -9.86 -43.27
CA ASN A 527 0.89 -10.70 -42.64
C ASN A 527 1.32 -11.26 -41.25
N ARG A 528 2.36 -10.66 -40.62
CA ARG A 528 2.87 -11.03 -39.30
C ARG A 528 1.76 -11.08 -38.25
N LEU A 529 0.97 -10.01 -38.15
CA LEU A 529 -0.08 -9.90 -37.10
C LEU A 529 -1.14 -10.98 -37.25
N THR A 530 -1.56 -11.29 -38.48
CA THR A 530 -2.54 -12.35 -38.75
C THR A 530 -2.04 -13.71 -38.27
N PHE A 531 -0.77 -14.03 -38.54
CA PHE A 531 -0.17 -15.28 -38.12
C PHE A 531 0.04 -15.34 -36.60
N LEU A 532 0.70 -14.33 -36.01
CA LEU A 532 1.04 -14.32 -34.58
C LEU A 532 -0.19 -14.24 -33.71
N ASN A 533 -1.18 -13.41 -34.07
CA ASN A 533 -2.44 -13.34 -33.32
C ASN A 533 -3.17 -14.68 -33.37
N SER A 534 -3.28 -15.29 -34.55
CA SER A 534 -3.89 -16.61 -34.69
C SER A 534 -3.17 -17.66 -33.84
N PHE A 535 -1.84 -17.68 -33.83
CA PHE A 535 -1.07 -18.65 -33.04
C PHE A 535 -1.18 -18.39 -31.52
N LYS A 536 -0.86 -17.18 -31.08
CA LYS A 536 -0.85 -16.82 -29.64
C LYS A 536 -2.26 -16.92 -29.03
N MET A 537 -3.29 -16.42 -29.71
CA MET A 537 -4.68 -16.49 -29.21
C MET A 537 -5.19 -17.92 -29.09
N LYS A 538 -4.97 -18.74 -30.11
CA LYS A 538 -5.41 -20.16 -30.08
C LYS A 538 -4.71 -20.92 -28.95
N MET A 539 -3.42 -20.73 -28.78
CA MET A 539 -2.66 -21.35 -27.69
C MET A 539 -3.19 -20.89 -26.31
N SER A 540 -3.45 -19.60 -26.13
CA SER A 540 -4.01 -19.06 -24.88
C SER A 540 -5.38 -19.66 -24.57
N ILE A 541 -6.26 -19.83 -25.56
CA ILE A 541 -7.58 -20.46 -25.38
C ILE A 541 -7.41 -21.92 -24.95
N ILE A 542 -6.56 -22.68 -25.62
CA ILE A 542 -6.33 -24.10 -25.31
C ILE A 542 -5.81 -24.25 -23.87
N LEU A 543 -4.77 -23.49 -23.51
CA LEU A 543 -4.20 -23.54 -22.15
C LEU A 543 -5.20 -23.08 -21.10
N GLY A 544 -5.98 -22.02 -21.39
CA GLY A 544 -7.01 -21.52 -20.50
C GLY A 544 -8.11 -22.53 -20.23
N VAL A 545 -8.62 -23.23 -21.24
CA VAL A 545 -9.65 -24.27 -21.11
C VAL A 545 -9.10 -25.47 -20.32
N ILE A 546 -7.87 -25.89 -20.56
CA ILE A 546 -7.21 -26.96 -19.81
C ILE A 546 -7.09 -26.57 -18.33
N HIS A 547 -6.64 -25.35 -18.06
CA HIS A 547 -6.46 -24.86 -16.68
C HIS A 547 -7.79 -24.74 -15.92
N MET A 548 -8.85 -24.23 -16.56
CA MET A 548 -10.19 -24.17 -15.97
C MET A 548 -10.76 -25.55 -15.71
N SER A 549 -10.62 -26.49 -16.66
CA SER A 549 -11.04 -27.87 -16.50
C SER A 549 -10.32 -28.55 -15.33
N PHE A 550 -9.03 -28.27 -15.15
CA PHE A 550 -8.26 -28.76 -14.01
C PHE A 550 -8.78 -28.22 -12.69
N GLY A 551 -9.20 -26.94 -12.62
CA GLY A 551 -9.83 -26.36 -11.43
C GLY A 551 -11.13 -27.08 -11.03
N VAL A 552 -12.01 -27.36 -12.01
CA VAL A 552 -13.24 -28.17 -11.78
C VAL A 552 -12.90 -29.57 -11.30
N PHE A 553 -11.85 -30.17 -11.87
CA PHE A 553 -11.39 -31.51 -11.46
C PHE A 553 -10.89 -31.52 -10.01
N LEU A 554 -10.19 -30.50 -9.54
CA LEU A 554 -9.79 -30.36 -8.14
C LEU A 554 -11.01 -30.29 -7.20
N SER A 555 -12.10 -29.65 -7.62
CA SER A 555 -13.36 -29.63 -6.87
C SER A 555 -13.94 -31.05 -6.64
N ILE A 556 -13.80 -31.92 -7.62
CA ILE A 556 -14.25 -33.34 -7.49
C ILE A 556 -13.49 -34.06 -6.35
N PHE A 557 -12.18 -33.85 -6.23
CA PHE A 557 -11.39 -34.42 -5.13
C PHE A 557 -11.87 -33.92 -3.75
N ASN A 558 -12.32 -32.68 -3.66
CA ASN A 558 -12.90 -32.15 -2.41
C ASN A 558 -14.21 -32.89 -2.07
N PHE A 559 -15.13 -33.05 -3.03
CA PHE A 559 -16.40 -33.70 -2.79
C PHE A 559 -16.23 -35.21 -2.47
N VAL A 560 -15.26 -35.88 -3.07
CA VAL A 560 -14.91 -37.26 -2.73
C VAL A 560 -14.41 -37.36 -1.29
N HIS A 561 -13.51 -36.45 -0.87
CA HIS A 561 -12.95 -36.43 0.48
C HIS A 561 -14.04 -36.20 1.54
N PHE A 562 -14.93 -35.22 1.30
CA PHE A 562 -16.04 -34.93 2.20
C PHE A 562 -17.20 -35.92 2.12
N LYS A 563 -17.07 -37.00 1.33
CA LYS A 563 -18.10 -38.05 1.11
C LYS A 563 -19.43 -37.52 0.58
N GLN A 564 -19.40 -36.40 -0.17
CA GLN A 564 -20.57 -35.72 -0.72
C GLN A 564 -20.77 -36.12 -2.20
N LYS A 565 -20.93 -37.39 -2.47
CA LYS A 565 -21.01 -37.92 -3.84
C LYS A 565 -22.13 -37.30 -4.68
N TYR A 566 -23.25 -36.88 -4.06
CA TYR A 566 -24.34 -36.23 -4.76
C TYR A 566 -23.93 -34.88 -5.38
N ARG A 567 -23.00 -34.16 -4.74
CA ARG A 567 -22.51 -32.89 -5.27
C ARG A 567 -21.66 -33.05 -6.54
N ILE A 568 -21.01 -34.20 -6.69
CA ILE A 568 -20.30 -34.50 -7.92
C ILE A 568 -21.28 -34.54 -9.08
N LEU A 569 -22.42 -35.21 -8.89
CA LEU A 569 -23.43 -35.36 -9.93
C LEU A 569 -24.20 -34.08 -10.23
N VAL A 570 -24.52 -33.28 -9.20
CA VAL A 570 -25.38 -32.11 -9.32
C VAL A 570 -24.62 -30.80 -9.60
N VAL A 571 -23.35 -30.74 -9.19
CA VAL A 571 -22.52 -29.51 -9.33
C VAL A 571 -21.39 -29.74 -10.31
N SER A 572 -20.45 -30.67 -10.03
CA SER A 572 -19.22 -30.79 -10.83
C SER A 572 -19.46 -31.33 -12.27
N ILE A 573 -20.35 -32.27 -12.45
CA ILE A 573 -20.62 -32.80 -13.79
C ILE A 573 -21.30 -31.76 -14.68
N PRO A 574 -22.37 -31.05 -14.27
CA PRO A 574 -22.95 -29.97 -15.07
C PRO A 574 -21.97 -28.85 -15.37
N GLU A 575 -21.13 -28.48 -14.41
CA GLU A 575 -20.10 -27.44 -14.56
C GLU A 575 -19.05 -27.86 -15.61
N LEU A 576 -18.57 -29.08 -15.54
CA LEU A 576 -17.61 -29.62 -16.50
C LEU A 576 -18.23 -29.75 -17.91
N LEU A 577 -19.48 -30.27 -17.99
CA LEU A 577 -20.19 -30.39 -19.25
C LEU A 577 -20.43 -29.02 -19.89
N PHE A 578 -20.85 -28.03 -19.13
CA PHE A 578 -21.02 -26.66 -19.61
C PHE A 578 -19.71 -26.12 -20.20
N LEU A 579 -18.60 -26.25 -19.47
CA LEU A 579 -17.28 -25.80 -19.92
C LEU A 579 -16.85 -26.52 -21.20
N LEU A 580 -17.01 -27.84 -21.26
CA LEU A 580 -16.60 -28.64 -22.41
C LEU A 580 -17.52 -28.44 -23.63
N CYS A 581 -18.84 -28.30 -23.45
CA CYS A 581 -19.77 -28.07 -24.55
C CYS A 581 -19.52 -26.74 -25.27
N LEU A 582 -19.12 -25.71 -24.54
CA LEU A 582 -18.83 -24.39 -25.13
C LEU A 582 -17.35 -24.25 -25.50
N PHE A 583 -16.50 -24.16 -24.50
CA PHE A 583 -15.08 -23.88 -24.72
C PHE A 583 -14.28 -25.11 -25.17
N GLY A 584 -14.64 -26.31 -24.70
CA GLY A 584 -14.05 -27.53 -25.21
C GLY A 584 -14.37 -27.75 -26.70
N TYR A 585 -15.57 -27.41 -27.13
CA TYR A 585 -15.93 -27.43 -28.54
C TYR A 585 -15.15 -26.40 -29.37
N LEU A 586 -14.89 -25.19 -28.81
CA LEU A 586 -14.02 -24.21 -29.47
C LEU A 586 -12.60 -24.76 -29.65
N VAL A 587 -12.05 -25.42 -28.63
CA VAL A 587 -10.74 -26.08 -28.71
C VAL A 587 -10.77 -27.20 -29.76
N PHE A 588 -11.85 -28.00 -29.81
CA PHE A 588 -12.04 -29.01 -30.87
C PHE A 588 -12.04 -28.38 -32.26
N MET A 589 -12.76 -27.30 -32.49
CA MET A 589 -12.76 -26.58 -33.80
C MET A 589 -11.37 -26.08 -34.16
N ILE A 590 -10.58 -25.60 -33.19
CA ILE A 590 -9.19 -25.15 -33.45
C ILE A 590 -8.34 -26.33 -33.96
N PHE A 591 -8.36 -27.47 -33.27
CA PHE A 591 -7.59 -28.64 -33.66
C PHE A 591 -8.10 -29.22 -34.98
N TYR A 592 -9.43 -29.32 -35.16
CA TYR A 592 -10.02 -29.80 -36.40
C TYR A 592 -9.60 -28.96 -37.60
N LYS A 593 -9.61 -27.61 -37.45
CA LYS A 593 -9.15 -26.72 -38.53
C LYS A 593 -7.66 -26.96 -38.85
N TRP A 594 -6.82 -27.20 -37.86
CA TRP A 594 -5.39 -27.47 -38.10
C TRP A 594 -5.15 -28.79 -38.88
N PHE A 595 -5.97 -29.81 -38.67
CA PHE A 595 -5.83 -31.09 -39.34
C PHE A 595 -6.55 -31.16 -40.69
N ALA A 596 -7.67 -30.45 -40.87
CA ALA A 596 -8.52 -30.57 -42.03
C ALA A 596 -8.16 -29.59 -43.17
N PHE A 597 -7.55 -28.46 -42.83
CA PHE A 597 -7.24 -27.42 -43.79
C PHE A 597 -5.73 -27.29 -44.03
N ASP A 598 -5.30 -27.75 -45.22
CA ASP A 598 -3.92 -27.57 -45.68
C ASP A 598 -3.72 -26.16 -46.25
N VAL A 599 -2.47 -25.83 -46.52
CA VAL A 599 -2.03 -24.54 -47.10
C VAL A 599 -2.75 -24.24 -48.43
N SER A 600 -2.99 -25.26 -49.25
CA SER A 600 -3.70 -25.13 -50.51
C SER A 600 -5.14 -24.65 -50.38
N ARG A 601 -5.77 -24.89 -49.25
CA ARG A 601 -7.15 -24.52 -48.90
C ARG A 601 -7.22 -23.33 -47.94
N ALA A 602 -6.12 -22.63 -47.69
CA ALA A 602 -6.06 -21.56 -46.69
C ALA A 602 -7.04 -20.41 -46.97
N GLN A 603 -7.26 -20.07 -48.27
CA GLN A 603 -8.21 -19.01 -48.64
C GLN A 603 -9.68 -19.37 -48.45
N SER A 604 -10.02 -20.67 -48.48
CA SER A 604 -11.37 -21.18 -48.25
C SER A 604 -11.61 -21.56 -46.78
N ALA A 605 -10.63 -21.37 -45.89
CA ALA A 605 -10.72 -21.77 -44.50
C ALA A 605 -11.69 -20.85 -43.71
N PRO A 606 -12.71 -21.43 -43.05
CA PRO A 606 -13.72 -20.65 -42.34
C PRO A 606 -13.14 -19.96 -41.09
N SER A 607 -13.76 -18.86 -40.68
CA SER A 607 -13.43 -18.15 -39.44
C SER A 607 -14.04 -18.91 -38.25
N LEU A 608 -13.20 -19.34 -37.29
CA LEU A 608 -13.64 -20.01 -36.07
C LEU A 608 -14.45 -19.10 -35.17
N LEU A 609 -14.08 -17.83 -35.10
CA LEU A 609 -14.77 -16.85 -34.26
C LEU A 609 -16.21 -16.64 -34.72
N ILE A 610 -16.41 -16.49 -36.05
CA ILE A 610 -17.76 -16.34 -36.62
C ILE A 610 -18.60 -17.56 -36.31
N HIS A 611 -18.07 -18.77 -36.46
CA HIS A 611 -18.80 -20.00 -36.11
C HIS A 611 -19.15 -20.07 -34.62
N PHE A 612 -18.27 -19.61 -33.78
CA PHE A 612 -18.53 -19.60 -32.32
C PHE A 612 -19.62 -18.57 -31.96
N ILE A 613 -19.62 -17.39 -32.60
CA ILE A 613 -20.66 -16.37 -32.41
C ILE A 613 -22.00 -16.86 -32.96
N ASP A 614 -22.02 -17.42 -34.20
CA ASP A 614 -23.20 -17.96 -34.84
C ASP A 614 -23.86 -19.08 -34.02
N MET A 615 -23.04 -19.91 -33.35
CA MET A 615 -23.50 -20.93 -32.40
C MET A 615 -24.36 -20.35 -31.26
N PHE A 616 -23.95 -19.20 -30.69
CA PHE A 616 -24.71 -18.55 -29.61
C PHE A 616 -25.95 -17.80 -30.11
N LEU A 617 -25.86 -17.20 -31.30
CA LEU A 617 -26.95 -16.40 -31.86
C LEU A 617 -27.96 -17.24 -32.64
N PHE A 618 -27.70 -18.55 -32.82
CA PHE A 618 -28.50 -19.46 -33.64
C PHE A 618 -28.68 -18.92 -35.08
N THR A 619 -27.70 -18.18 -35.59
CA THR A 619 -27.69 -17.60 -36.92
C THR A 619 -26.73 -18.37 -37.82
N LYS A 620 -26.99 -18.35 -39.11
CA LYS A 620 -26.09 -18.93 -40.11
C LYS A 620 -25.60 -17.86 -41.06
N ASN A 621 -24.32 -17.57 -40.98
CA ASN A 621 -23.70 -16.60 -41.89
C ASN A 621 -23.35 -17.27 -43.22
N LYS A 622 -23.99 -16.84 -44.33
CA LYS A 622 -23.83 -17.41 -45.66
C LYS A 622 -22.40 -17.28 -46.21
N GLY A 623 -21.62 -16.35 -45.67
CA GLY A 623 -20.23 -16.12 -46.08
C GLY A 623 -19.19 -17.03 -45.44
N ASN A 624 -19.55 -17.82 -44.43
CA ASN A 624 -18.64 -18.70 -43.69
C ASN A 624 -18.98 -20.18 -44.00
N ILE A 625 -18.05 -20.92 -44.56
CA ILE A 625 -18.26 -22.33 -44.96
C ILE A 625 -18.18 -23.22 -43.73
N ASP A 626 -19.05 -24.24 -43.65
CA ASP A 626 -19.05 -25.19 -42.52
C ASP A 626 -17.73 -25.98 -42.50
N LEU A 627 -17.17 -26.18 -41.30
CA LEU A 627 -15.94 -26.95 -41.05
C LEU A 627 -16.13 -28.42 -41.42
N TYR A 628 -17.28 -28.99 -41.05
CA TYR A 628 -17.63 -30.38 -41.30
C TYR A 628 -19.14 -30.53 -41.53
N LYS A 629 -19.54 -31.59 -42.18
CA LYS A 629 -20.95 -31.89 -42.49
C LYS A 629 -21.74 -32.11 -41.17
N GLY A 630 -22.86 -31.39 -41.00
CA GLY A 630 -23.71 -31.51 -39.81
C GLY A 630 -23.28 -30.67 -38.64
N GLN A 631 -22.41 -29.69 -38.81
CA GLN A 631 -21.93 -28.78 -37.78
C GLN A 631 -23.05 -28.07 -37.05
N ASP A 632 -24.05 -27.55 -37.75
CA ASP A 632 -25.18 -26.80 -37.17
C ASP A 632 -25.94 -27.66 -36.15
N THR A 633 -26.18 -28.95 -36.46
CA THR A 633 -26.90 -29.86 -35.55
C THR A 633 -26.08 -30.12 -34.29
N VAL A 634 -24.77 -30.33 -34.43
CA VAL A 634 -23.88 -30.52 -33.28
C VAL A 634 -23.83 -29.27 -32.38
N GLN A 635 -23.67 -28.10 -32.98
CA GLN A 635 -23.63 -26.84 -32.25
C GLN A 635 -24.92 -26.57 -31.49
N MET A 636 -26.07 -26.77 -32.15
CA MET A 636 -27.38 -26.62 -31.50
C MET A 636 -27.55 -27.59 -30.33
N THR A 637 -27.14 -28.85 -30.50
CA THR A 637 -27.21 -29.85 -29.42
C THR A 637 -26.34 -29.48 -28.24
N LEU A 638 -25.10 -29.03 -28.50
CA LEU A 638 -24.18 -28.62 -27.44
C LEU A 638 -24.68 -27.41 -26.66
N VAL A 639 -25.28 -26.42 -27.33
CA VAL A 639 -25.87 -25.26 -26.64
C VAL A 639 -27.08 -25.66 -25.79
N ILE A 640 -27.96 -26.53 -26.30
CA ILE A 640 -29.10 -27.05 -25.53
C ILE A 640 -28.60 -27.78 -24.27
N VAL A 641 -27.60 -28.66 -24.41
CA VAL A 641 -26.98 -29.38 -23.27
C VAL A 641 -26.39 -28.35 -22.26
N ALA A 642 -25.67 -27.33 -22.74
CA ALA A 642 -25.11 -26.30 -21.89
C ALA A 642 -26.20 -25.55 -21.10
N VAL A 643 -27.31 -25.17 -21.73
CA VAL A 643 -28.46 -24.51 -21.08
C VAL A 643 -29.12 -25.43 -20.05
N VAL A 644 -29.30 -26.71 -20.36
CA VAL A 644 -29.83 -27.71 -19.40
C VAL A 644 -28.91 -27.85 -18.19
N CYS A 645 -27.57 -27.87 -18.39
CA CYS A 645 -26.62 -27.91 -17.29
C CYS A 645 -26.69 -26.69 -16.38
N VAL A 646 -26.86 -25.50 -16.95
CA VAL A 646 -27.06 -24.26 -16.17
C VAL A 646 -28.37 -24.33 -15.38
N TYR A 647 -29.48 -24.75 -16.01
CA TYR A 647 -30.75 -24.94 -15.33
C TYR A 647 -30.64 -25.96 -14.19
N GLN A 648 -30.00 -27.09 -14.42
CA GLN A 648 -29.76 -28.11 -13.39
C GLN A 648 -28.95 -27.58 -12.23
N PHE A 649 -27.90 -26.80 -12.51
CA PHE A 649 -27.10 -26.16 -11.48
C PHE A 649 -27.90 -25.15 -10.66
N CYS A 650 -28.68 -24.29 -11.30
CA CYS A 650 -29.52 -23.29 -10.62
C CYS A 650 -30.68 -23.91 -9.85
N SER A 651 -31.38 -24.89 -10.41
CA SER A 651 -32.59 -25.46 -9.83
C SER A 651 -32.34 -26.51 -8.75
N LEU A 652 -31.30 -27.32 -8.89
CA LEU A 652 -30.96 -28.42 -7.98
C LEU A 652 -29.70 -28.15 -7.18
N GLY A 653 -28.68 -27.54 -7.77
CA GLY A 653 -27.37 -27.30 -7.13
C GLY A 653 -27.47 -26.35 -5.95
N ILE A 654 -28.06 -25.17 -6.14
CA ILE A 654 -28.15 -24.14 -5.10
C ILE A 654 -29.10 -24.54 -3.95
N PRO A 655 -30.36 -24.96 -4.20
CA PRO A 655 -31.26 -25.33 -3.11
C PRO A 655 -30.77 -26.54 -2.32
N PHE A 656 -30.22 -27.57 -2.99
CA PHE A 656 -29.75 -28.78 -2.33
C PHE A 656 -28.51 -28.54 -1.44
N THR A 657 -27.60 -27.63 -1.85
CA THR A 657 -26.46 -27.23 -1.03
C THR A 657 -26.90 -26.43 0.20
N SER A 658 -27.90 -25.57 0.07
CA SER A 658 -28.50 -24.82 1.17
C SER A 658 -29.23 -25.72 2.16
N THR A 659 -30.04 -26.65 1.67
CA THR A 659 -30.83 -27.57 2.51
C THR A 659 -29.95 -28.57 3.29
N SER A 660 -28.88 -29.06 2.67
CA SER A 660 -27.95 -29.98 3.35
C SER A 660 -27.17 -29.31 4.48
N SER A 661 -26.84 -28.04 4.35
CA SER A 661 -26.22 -27.26 5.42
C SER A 661 -27.21 -26.99 6.57
N THR A 662 -28.48 -26.81 6.27
CA THR A 662 -29.55 -26.59 7.26
C THR A 662 -29.92 -27.91 8.01
N VAL A 663 -29.94 -29.03 7.31
CA VAL A 663 -30.18 -30.38 7.93
C VAL A 663 -29.02 -30.75 8.84
N ARG A 664 -27.77 -30.57 8.43
CA ARG A 664 -26.61 -30.79 9.31
C ARG A 664 -26.65 -29.87 10.56
N ARG A 665 -27.04 -28.64 10.42
CA ARG A 665 -27.25 -27.74 11.58
C ARG A 665 -28.38 -28.23 12.50
N LYS A 666 -29.48 -28.76 11.97
CA LYS A 666 -30.59 -29.32 12.75
C LYS A 666 -30.19 -30.63 13.47
N GLU A 667 -29.41 -31.50 12.86
CA GLU A 667 -28.88 -32.68 13.51
C GLU A 667 -27.87 -32.36 14.61
N GLN A 668 -27.02 -31.35 14.39
CA GLN A 668 -26.10 -30.84 15.41
C GLN A 668 -26.81 -30.10 16.56
N GLY A 669 -27.91 -29.43 16.27
CA GLY A 669 -28.73 -28.77 17.31
C GLY A 669 -29.57 -29.73 18.14
N LYS A 670 -29.85 -30.96 17.67
CA LYS A 670 -30.55 -31.97 18.47
C LYS A 670 -29.67 -32.65 19.48
N THR A 671 -28.36 -32.64 19.31
CA THR A 671 -27.38 -33.21 20.28
C THR A 671 -26.93 -32.20 21.34
N LEU A 672 -27.22 -30.89 21.19
CA LEU A 672 -26.99 -29.89 22.23
C LEU A 672 -28.36 -29.48 22.82
N GLY A 673 -28.68 -30.03 23.98
CA GLY A 673 -29.84 -29.60 24.77
C GLY A 673 -29.78 -28.15 25.15
N ARG A 674 -30.89 -27.44 24.85
CA ARG A 674 -31.32 -26.15 25.39
C ARG A 674 -30.23 -25.11 25.66
N TYR A 675 -29.85 -24.40 24.63
CA TYR A 675 -29.49 -22.99 24.74
C TYR A 675 -30.19 -22.23 23.61
N ASP A 676 -31.09 -21.32 24.01
CA ASP A 676 -31.76 -20.35 23.14
C ASP A 676 -30.69 -19.49 22.46
N THR A 677 -30.37 -19.80 21.24
CA THR A 677 -29.62 -18.93 20.33
C THR A 677 -30.56 -18.47 19.24
N LYS A 678 -30.98 -17.22 19.34
CA LYS A 678 -31.43 -16.45 18.18
C LYS A 678 -30.27 -16.43 17.20
N VAL A 679 -30.23 -17.41 16.32
CA VAL A 679 -29.25 -17.48 15.21
C VAL A 679 -29.70 -16.43 14.20
N TYR A 680 -28.98 -15.34 14.11
CA TYR A 680 -28.98 -14.52 12.91
C TYR A 680 -28.60 -15.45 11.75
N VAL A 681 -29.52 -15.64 10.84
CA VAL A 681 -29.27 -16.23 9.54
C VAL A 681 -28.43 -15.23 8.79
N GLU A 682 -27.11 -15.33 8.92
CA GLU A 682 -26.23 -14.76 7.90
C GLU A 682 -26.53 -15.52 6.62
N ILE A 683 -27.34 -14.91 5.78
CA ILE A 683 -27.43 -15.24 4.37
C ILE A 683 -26.00 -15.07 3.86
N ILE A 684 -25.28 -16.18 3.67
CA ILE A 684 -23.98 -16.17 2.99
C ILE A 684 -24.25 -15.52 1.64
N PRO A 685 -23.71 -14.32 1.39
CA PRO A 685 -23.92 -13.69 0.12
C PRO A 685 -23.39 -14.62 -0.97
N PRO A 686 -24.04 -14.72 -2.14
CA PRO A 686 -23.62 -15.58 -3.24
C PRO A 686 -22.20 -15.30 -3.75
N GLN A 687 -21.53 -14.27 -3.26
CA GLN A 687 -20.14 -13.93 -3.54
C GLN A 687 -19.08 -14.90 -3.00
N LYS A 688 -19.42 -15.82 -2.06
CA LYS A 688 -18.48 -16.87 -1.62
C LYS A 688 -18.53 -18.14 -2.46
N LEU A 689 -19.45 -18.22 -3.39
CA LEU A 689 -19.49 -19.27 -4.40
C LEU A 689 -18.84 -18.75 -5.69
N GLN A 690 -17.55 -18.97 -5.81
CA GLN A 690 -16.70 -18.80 -7.00
C GLN A 690 -16.40 -17.36 -7.45
N PRO A 691 -15.29 -16.77 -7.00
CA PRO A 691 -14.71 -15.61 -7.64
C PRO A 691 -14.02 -15.90 -9.01
N TRP A 692 -13.98 -17.17 -9.44
CA TRP A 692 -13.24 -17.58 -10.64
C TRP A 692 -14.02 -17.43 -11.96
N PHE A 693 -15.34 -17.47 -11.90
CA PHE A 693 -16.17 -17.52 -13.11
C PHE A 693 -16.35 -16.16 -13.82
N PRO A 694 -16.57 -15.01 -13.15
CA PRO A 694 -16.78 -13.73 -13.83
C PRO A 694 -15.51 -13.08 -14.34
N SER A 695 -14.39 -13.18 -13.63
CA SER A 695 -13.17 -12.47 -13.97
C SER A 695 -12.40 -13.08 -15.14
N LEU A 696 -12.40 -14.41 -15.28
CA LEU A 696 -11.73 -15.07 -16.41
C LEU A 696 -12.54 -15.00 -17.70
N ILE A 697 -13.87 -15.08 -17.63
CA ILE A 697 -14.75 -14.85 -18.77
C ILE A 697 -14.67 -13.36 -19.19
N GLN A 698 -14.66 -12.45 -18.24
CA GLN A 698 -14.54 -11.01 -18.50
C GLN A 698 -13.17 -10.65 -19.08
N VAL A 699 -12.08 -11.24 -18.60
CA VAL A 699 -10.73 -11.01 -19.14
C VAL A 699 -10.54 -11.68 -20.50
N ALA A 700 -11.03 -12.90 -20.70
CA ALA A 700 -11.00 -13.56 -22.00
C ALA A 700 -11.92 -12.87 -23.01
N PHE A 701 -13.09 -12.39 -22.61
CA PHE A 701 -14.04 -11.66 -23.46
C PHE A 701 -13.58 -10.23 -23.77
N LEU A 702 -13.06 -9.50 -22.81
CA LEU A 702 -12.49 -8.15 -23.00
C LEU A 702 -11.22 -8.19 -23.84
N HIS A 703 -10.36 -9.18 -23.66
CA HIS A 703 -9.16 -9.32 -24.49
C HIS A 703 -9.49 -9.76 -25.92
N SER A 704 -10.56 -10.55 -26.09
CA SER A 704 -11.06 -10.91 -27.43
C SER A 704 -11.77 -9.75 -28.14
N MET A 705 -12.49 -8.88 -27.40
CA MET A 705 -13.19 -7.74 -28.00
C MET A 705 -12.27 -6.55 -28.36
N VAL A 706 -11.20 -6.33 -27.63
CA VAL A 706 -10.29 -5.19 -27.89
C VAL A 706 -9.47 -5.35 -29.18
N HIS A 707 -9.33 -6.57 -29.69
CA HIS A 707 -8.58 -6.84 -30.92
C HIS A 707 -9.44 -7.16 -32.16
N ILE A 708 -10.77 -7.03 -32.06
CA ILE A 708 -11.68 -7.32 -33.21
C ILE A 708 -11.90 -6.09 -34.10
N ASP A 709 -11.62 -4.88 -33.63
CA ASP A 709 -11.89 -3.62 -34.34
C ASP A 709 -10.67 -3.00 -35.09
N GLN A 710 -9.74 -3.80 -35.54
CA GLN A 710 -8.76 -3.29 -36.54
C GLN A 710 -8.83 -4.12 -37.81
N PRO A 711 -9.07 -3.45 -39.00
CA PRO A 711 -9.24 -4.08 -40.27
C PRO A 711 -7.98 -4.76 -40.81
#